data_9a831cf78c537bfc19cbc118d917ded0
#
_entry.id   9a831cf78c537bfc19cbc118d917ded0
#
_cell.length_a   1.000
_cell.length_b   1.000
_cell.length_c   1.000
_cell.angle_alpha   90.00
_cell.angle_beta   90.00
_cell.angle_gamma   90.00
#
_symmetry.space_group_name_H-M   'P 1'
#
loop_
_entity.id
_entity.type
_entity.pdbx_description
1 polymer ?
#
loop_
_entity_poly.entity_id
_entity_poly.type
_entity_poly.pdbx_seq_one_letter_code
_entity_poly.pdbx_strand_id
1 'polypeptide(L)'
;MRALRYDRVLAGTALALILAASPGISYAAPDTPAALEAAVPMPPAPLPPPTIADVSPAPATEAPAITGTVAAPAQAPAQAAAPAQEPTPQIVNVAPAETVAPDPLAALDPADRPIAEKMRDLLAAKVDKIFANKKERAAVDAFYQNRALAPLWLEKGVESARAGAAIARLKASDADGLDPHDYRIPSLAAASPEALAEAELKLTATVLTFARHLQAGRFPLARVGKDIDMPQQPPEPADVLAKLADGANIAKALDDFSPPHPAYLKLKAMLAEMRGKTGGGTNQMSEGEPLKLTKVLMEDPRVPMLRERLGVAGDPSDLRYDAKLADAVKKFQRANDLNATGTLDARTVKEFNGPPRDRQIDVVIANMERWRWLPRDMGKIHVEVNIPEYMLRVFKDGNVHWSTRIVVGKTDKQTPLLTAAMKYITVNPTWNVPPSIVNNEYLPALAQDPTVLSRMGLKVEYERDGTVHISQPPGDGNALGRVRFNFPNRFLVYQHDTPDKNLFSHDTRAYSHGCMRVQDPPKYAEVLLNLVRPTENWTAERIKKMYGSSEVDIQFPTHIPVHLTYQTASVESGKVTIRKDIYGYDARTIAAIKSERGMIEVAAQERQRENSGGGGGNVKRARVQPPQQQPPQPTSVFGWFGSRNTAPNPQNAQNVPNSQQRRVR
;
A
#
# COMPACT_ATOMS: atom_id res chain seq x y z
N MET A 1 12.69 24.70 -43.51
CA MET A 1 12.89 23.61 -42.49
C MET A 1 13.40 24.06 -41.11
N ARG A 2 13.49 25.37 -40.83
CA ARG A 2 13.90 25.88 -39.49
C ARG A 2 12.71 26.34 -38.60
N ALA A 3 11.54 26.55 -39.16
CA ALA A 3 10.34 27.01 -38.42
C ALA A 3 9.64 25.90 -37.60
N LEU A 4 9.70 24.63 -38.07
CA LEU A 4 9.06 23.49 -37.43
C LEU A 4 9.70 23.03 -36.10
N ARG A 5 10.94 23.43 -35.80
CA ARG A 5 11.62 23.08 -34.54
C ARG A 5 11.29 24.04 -33.38
N TYR A 6 10.86 25.26 -33.70
CA TYR A 6 10.53 26.26 -32.67
C TYR A 6 9.13 26.02 -32.06
N ASP A 7 8.17 25.57 -32.87
CA ASP A 7 6.80 25.34 -32.39
C ASP A 7 6.68 24.17 -31.40
N ARG A 8 7.56 23.15 -31.50
CA ARG A 8 7.55 22.02 -30.56
C ARG A 8 8.13 22.34 -29.18
N VAL A 9 9.08 23.26 -29.12
CA VAL A 9 9.65 23.75 -27.85
C VAL A 9 8.66 24.69 -27.16
N LEU A 10 7.92 25.48 -27.95
CA LEU A 10 6.91 26.42 -27.43
C LEU A 10 5.68 25.70 -26.86
N ALA A 11 5.25 24.56 -27.41
CA ALA A 11 4.12 23.82 -26.84
C ALA A 11 4.42 23.22 -25.47
N GLY A 12 5.64 22.71 -25.26
CA GLY A 12 6.07 22.21 -23.96
C GLY A 12 6.35 23.31 -22.94
N THR A 13 6.89 24.43 -23.40
CA THR A 13 7.21 25.60 -22.55
C THR A 13 5.99 26.47 -22.28
N ALA A 14 5.01 26.57 -23.21
CA ALA A 14 3.78 27.34 -23.00
C ALA A 14 2.96 26.72 -21.86
N LEU A 15 2.90 25.39 -21.72
CA LEU A 15 2.21 24.74 -20.61
C LEU A 15 2.88 25.04 -19.25
N ALA A 16 4.19 25.17 -19.21
CA ALA A 16 4.93 25.56 -18.01
C ALA A 16 4.79 27.05 -17.68
N LEU A 17 4.69 27.92 -18.68
CA LEU A 17 4.54 29.38 -18.52
C LEU A 17 3.13 29.79 -18.08
N ILE A 18 2.08 29.09 -18.54
CA ILE A 18 0.70 29.35 -18.15
C ILE A 18 0.48 29.02 -16.66
N LEU A 19 1.22 28.04 -16.09
CA LEU A 19 1.19 27.72 -14.66
C LEU A 19 1.87 28.78 -13.77
N ALA A 20 2.70 29.64 -14.34
CA ALA A 20 3.47 30.66 -13.59
C ALA A 20 2.77 32.04 -13.51
N ALA A 21 1.66 32.27 -14.24
CA ALA A 21 1.10 33.62 -14.44
C ALA A 21 -0.27 33.88 -13.77
N SER A 22 -0.71 33.10 -12.79
CA SER A 22 -1.99 33.33 -12.11
C SER A 22 -1.80 33.95 -10.73
N PRO A 23 -2.26 35.20 -10.47
CA PRO A 23 -2.40 35.72 -9.13
C PRO A 23 -3.58 35.02 -8.44
N GLY A 24 -3.38 34.65 -7.17
CA GLY A 24 -4.33 33.87 -6.39
C GLY A 24 -5.71 34.57 -6.25
N ILE A 25 -6.74 33.86 -6.65
CA ILE A 25 -8.10 34.07 -6.17
C ILE A 25 -8.48 32.75 -5.47
N SER A 26 -8.58 32.85 -4.16
CA SER A 26 -9.06 31.78 -3.29
C SER A 26 -10.57 31.64 -3.47
N TYR A 27 -11.02 30.58 -4.13
CA TYR A 27 -12.39 30.10 -4.02
C TYR A 27 -12.42 28.87 -3.13
N ALA A 28 -13.21 28.95 -2.08
CA ALA A 28 -13.52 27.81 -1.22
C ALA A 28 -14.15 26.69 -2.06
N ALA A 29 -13.60 25.51 -1.97
CA ALA A 29 -14.15 24.31 -2.59
C ALA A 29 -15.45 23.91 -1.85
N PRO A 30 -16.52 23.54 -2.54
CA PRO A 30 -17.63 22.87 -1.90
C PRO A 30 -17.24 21.40 -1.65
N ASP A 31 -17.32 21.00 -0.39
CA ASP A 31 -17.23 19.61 0.04
C ASP A 31 -18.45 18.84 -0.48
N THR A 32 -18.32 18.13 -1.58
CA THR A 32 -19.19 16.98 -1.89
C THR A 32 -18.52 16.02 -2.88
N PRO A 33 -18.39 14.74 -2.55
CA PRO A 33 -17.76 13.73 -3.42
C PRO A 33 -18.62 13.26 -4.60
N ALA A 34 -19.86 13.76 -4.74
CA ALA A 34 -20.85 13.22 -5.68
C ALA A 34 -20.78 13.75 -7.13
N ALA A 35 -19.99 14.79 -7.39
CA ALA A 35 -19.98 15.44 -8.72
C ALA A 35 -18.90 14.91 -9.69
N LEU A 36 -18.04 13.96 -9.27
CA LEU A 36 -16.92 13.46 -10.09
C LEU A 36 -17.26 12.23 -10.95
N GLU A 37 -18.44 11.63 -10.76
CA GLU A 37 -18.81 10.38 -11.48
C GLU A 37 -19.51 10.59 -12.83
N ALA A 38 -19.94 11.80 -13.16
CA ALA A 38 -20.83 12.02 -14.31
C ALA A 38 -20.12 12.29 -15.66
N ALA A 39 -18.79 12.39 -15.72
CA ALA A 39 -18.10 12.90 -16.92
C ALA A 39 -17.27 11.87 -17.71
N VAL A 40 -17.37 10.57 -17.39
CA VAL A 40 -16.74 9.50 -18.18
C VAL A 40 -17.85 8.50 -18.52
N PRO A 41 -18.11 8.14 -19.80
CA PRO A 41 -19.01 7.04 -20.10
C PRO A 41 -18.39 5.78 -19.51
N MET A 42 -18.93 5.36 -18.37
CA MET A 42 -18.63 4.06 -17.80
C MET A 42 -19.14 2.98 -18.77
N PRO A 43 -18.39 1.92 -19.01
CA PRO A 43 -18.98 0.72 -19.57
C PRO A 43 -20.15 0.31 -18.66
N PRO A 44 -21.26 -0.23 -19.22
CA PRO A 44 -22.41 -0.63 -18.42
C PRO A 44 -21.94 -1.49 -17.24
N ALA A 45 -22.49 -1.21 -16.07
CA ALA A 45 -22.19 -1.96 -14.86
C ALA A 45 -22.40 -3.47 -15.13
N PRO A 46 -21.55 -4.34 -14.63
CA PRO A 46 -21.80 -5.77 -14.70
C PRO A 46 -23.16 -6.03 -14.03
N LEU A 47 -24.03 -6.74 -14.74
CA LEU A 47 -25.33 -7.19 -14.23
C LEU A 47 -25.08 -7.94 -12.92
N PRO A 48 -25.92 -7.75 -11.90
CA PRO A 48 -25.85 -8.54 -10.68
C PRO A 48 -25.99 -10.03 -11.02
N PRO A 49 -25.37 -10.94 -10.27
CA PRO A 49 -25.52 -12.37 -10.48
C PRO A 49 -27.02 -12.72 -10.39
N PRO A 50 -27.52 -13.63 -11.28
CA PRO A 50 -28.93 -13.99 -11.30
C PRO A 50 -29.34 -14.57 -9.93
N THR A 51 -30.46 -14.09 -9.41
CA THR A 51 -31.10 -14.65 -8.22
C THR A 51 -31.84 -15.94 -8.59
N ILE A 52 -32.06 -16.83 -7.61
CA ILE A 52 -32.71 -18.15 -7.79
C ILE A 52 -34.13 -18.04 -8.42
N ALA A 53 -34.71 -16.85 -8.48
CA ALA A 53 -36.02 -16.59 -9.09
C ALA A 53 -35.99 -16.47 -10.63
N ASP A 54 -34.83 -16.36 -11.25
CA ASP A 54 -34.71 -16.10 -12.70
C ASP A 54 -34.50 -17.36 -13.54
N VAL A 55 -34.57 -18.57 -12.92
CA VAL A 55 -34.43 -19.86 -13.63
C VAL A 55 -35.79 -20.49 -13.84
N SER A 56 -36.48 -20.13 -14.92
CA SER A 56 -37.61 -20.91 -15.43
C SER A 56 -37.09 -22.16 -16.13
N PRO A 57 -37.67 -23.34 -15.87
CA PRO A 57 -37.25 -24.56 -16.56
C PRO A 57 -37.67 -24.53 -18.03
N ALA A 58 -36.74 -24.76 -18.92
CA ALA A 58 -36.98 -24.99 -20.33
C ALA A 58 -37.76 -26.31 -20.56
N PRO A 59 -38.64 -26.40 -21.59
CA PRO A 59 -39.44 -27.59 -21.85
C PRO A 59 -38.55 -28.76 -22.27
N ALA A 60 -38.86 -29.92 -21.69
CA ALA A 60 -38.19 -31.17 -21.98
C ALA A 60 -38.49 -31.64 -23.41
N THR A 61 -37.44 -31.94 -24.16
CA THR A 61 -37.48 -32.69 -25.42
C THR A 61 -37.47 -34.19 -25.08
N GLU A 62 -38.48 -34.88 -25.64
CA GLU A 62 -38.70 -36.33 -25.54
C GLU A 62 -37.53 -37.15 -26.09
N ALA A 63 -37.22 -38.26 -25.43
CA ALA A 63 -36.55 -39.40 -26.03
C ALA A 63 -37.14 -40.70 -25.45
N PRO A 64 -37.15 -41.82 -26.19
CA PRO A 64 -38.27 -42.74 -26.30
C PRO A 64 -38.30 -43.87 -25.24
N ALA A 65 -39.55 -44.39 -25.06
CA ALA A 65 -39.94 -45.46 -24.17
C ALA A 65 -39.29 -46.81 -24.49
N ILE A 66 -38.97 -47.59 -23.44
CA ILE A 66 -38.95 -49.05 -23.51
C ILE A 66 -39.90 -49.60 -22.44
N THR A 67 -40.84 -50.33 -22.91
CA THR A 67 -41.97 -51.05 -22.26
C THR A 67 -41.50 -52.14 -21.31
N GLY A 68 -42.22 -52.32 -20.20
CA GLY A 68 -42.12 -53.44 -19.30
C GLY A 68 -43.24 -53.41 -18.26
N THR A 69 -44.37 -54.00 -18.62
CA THR A 69 -45.59 -54.21 -17.88
C THR A 69 -45.38 -54.99 -16.57
N VAL A 70 -46.12 -54.71 -15.47
CA VAL A 70 -47.19 -55.59 -14.90
C VAL A 70 -47.77 -54.95 -13.61
N ALA A 71 -49.05 -54.62 -13.68
CA ALA A 71 -50.23 -54.80 -12.83
C ALA A 71 -50.23 -54.33 -11.35
N ALA A 72 -51.13 -53.40 -11.08
CA ALA A 72 -51.98 -53.31 -9.89
C ALA A 72 -53.20 -54.25 -10.08
N PRO A 73 -53.98 -54.64 -9.08
CA PRO A 73 -55.05 -53.75 -8.60
C PRO A 73 -55.46 -53.92 -7.11
N ALA A 74 -56.00 -52.89 -6.53
CA ALA A 74 -57.40 -52.58 -6.21
C ALA A 74 -58.06 -53.21 -4.96
N GLN A 75 -58.59 -52.29 -4.13
CA GLN A 75 -59.86 -52.27 -3.40
C GLN A 75 -60.03 -53.01 -2.07
N ALA A 76 -60.40 -52.20 -1.07
CA ALA A 76 -61.16 -52.57 0.12
C ALA A 76 -62.58 -53.09 -0.26
N PRO A 77 -63.31 -53.83 0.59
CA PRO A 77 -64.15 -53.22 1.59
C PRO A 77 -64.46 -53.96 2.91
N ALA A 78 -65.04 -53.18 3.86
CA ALA A 78 -66.15 -53.48 4.79
C ALA A 78 -65.98 -54.42 5.99
N GLN A 79 -66.18 -53.77 7.13
CA GLN A 79 -66.88 -54.12 8.38
C GLN A 79 -67.34 -55.56 8.65
N ALA A 80 -67.02 -56.09 9.88
CA ALA A 80 -68.00 -56.65 10.77
C ALA A 80 -67.46 -56.97 12.18
N ALA A 81 -68.19 -56.47 13.18
CA ALA A 81 -68.54 -56.99 14.51
C ALA A 81 -67.43 -57.48 15.48
N ALA A 82 -67.47 -56.85 16.65
CA ALA A 82 -66.91 -57.36 17.91
C ALA A 82 -67.55 -58.62 18.42
N PRO A 83 -66.85 -59.46 19.26
CA PRO A 83 -67.20 -59.43 20.66
C PRO A 83 -66.06 -59.67 21.69
N ALA A 84 -66.40 -59.25 22.89
CA ALA A 84 -66.00 -59.70 24.23
C ALA A 84 -64.58 -59.41 24.76
N GLN A 85 -64.63 -58.69 25.86
CA GLN A 85 -63.61 -58.37 26.78
C GLN A 85 -63.05 -59.54 27.59
N GLU A 86 -61.76 -59.61 27.76
CA GLU A 86 -61.07 -60.22 28.90
C GLU A 86 -59.97 -59.30 29.44
N PRO A 87 -59.56 -59.39 30.76
CA PRO A 87 -59.11 -58.29 31.55
C PRO A 87 -57.63 -57.94 31.30
N THR A 88 -57.38 -56.66 31.28
CA THR A 88 -56.08 -55.98 31.17
C THR A 88 -55.12 -56.29 32.32
N PRO A 89 -53.85 -56.68 32.04
CA PRO A 89 -52.75 -56.39 32.99
C PRO A 89 -52.40 -54.94 32.94
N GLN A 90 -52.35 -54.28 34.07
CA GLN A 90 -51.85 -52.93 34.22
C GLN A 90 -50.38 -52.90 33.76
N ILE A 91 -50.12 -52.30 32.63
CA ILE A 91 -48.77 -51.86 32.23
C ILE A 91 -48.47 -50.62 33.03
N VAL A 92 -47.58 -50.76 33.99
CA VAL A 92 -46.93 -49.62 34.63
C VAL A 92 -46.21 -48.86 33.55
N ASN A 93 -46.71 -47.69 33.22
CA ASN A 93 -46.10 -46.75 32.27
C ASN A 93 -44.84 -46.20 32.95
N VAL A 94 -43.71 -46.90 32.81
CA VAL A 94 -42.38 -46.34 33.07
C VAL A 94 -42.15 -45.35 31.94
N ALA A 95 -42.25 -44.05 32.25
CA ALA A 95 -41.82 -42.99 31.36
C ALA A 95 -40.43 -43.37 30.79
N PRO A 96 -40.18 -43.23 29.48
CA PRO A 96 -38.83 -43.41 28.97
C PRO A 96 -37.93 -42.46 29.74
N ALA A 97 -36.89 -43.00 30.38
CA ALA A 97 -35.84 -42.20 30.95
C ALA A 97 -35.36 -41.32 29.77
N GLU A 98 -35.53 -40.01 29.88
CA GLU A 98 -34.86 -39.06 29.02
C GLU A 98 -33.39 -39.44 29.09
N THR A 99 -32.85 -39.96 27.99
CA THR A 99 -31.43 -40.13 27.81
C THR A 99 -30.89 -38.72 27.70
N VAL A 100 -30.49 -38.14 28.85
CA VAL A 100 -29.75 -36.90 28.92
C VAL A 100 -28.53 -37.14 28.05
N ALA A 101 -28.44 -36.41 26.96
CA ALA A 101 -27.27 -36.44 26.11
C ALA A 101 -26.04 -36.23 27.00
N PRO A 102 -24.99 -37.05 26.90
CA PRO A 102 -23.83 -36.92 27.77
C PRO A 102 -23.28 -35.51 27.70
N ASP A 103 -23.07 -34.89 28.84
CA ASP A 103 -22.48 -33.53 28.91
C ASP A 103 -21.14 -33.54 28.13
N PRO A 104 -21.01 -32.74 27.08
CA PRO A 104 -19.77 -32.67 26.30
C PRO A 104 -18.51 -32.42 27.13
N LEU A 105 -18.68 -31.73 28.29
CA LEU A 105 -17.60 -31.47 29.23
C LEU A 105 -17.13 -32.71 30.00
N ALA A 106 -17.95 -33.75 30.07
CA ALA A 106 -17.60 -35.00 30.80
C ALA A 106 -16.41 -35.74 30.16
N ALA A 107 -16.12 -35.48 28.90
CA ALA A 107 -14.99 -36.07 28.16
C ALA A 107 -13.65 -35.34 28.45
N LEU A 108 -13.68 -34.11 29.03
CA LEU A 108 -12.49 -33.35 29.35
C LEU A 108 -11.76 -33.87 30.61
N ASP A 109 -10.47 -33.59 30.69
CA ASP A 109 -9.69 -33.80 31.90
C ASP A 109 -10.37 -33.10 33.08
N PRO A 110 -10.46 -33.73 34.25
CA PRO A 110 -11.11 -33.13 35.44
C PRO A 110 -10.59 -31.73 35.80
N ALA A 111 -9.32 -31.42 35.53
CA ALA A 111 -8.74 -30.10 35.81
C ALA A 111 -9.19 -29.04 34.78
N ASP A 112 -9.53 -29.45 33.56
CA ASP A 112 -9.95 -28.52 32.50
C ASP A 112 -11.47 -28.25 32.50
N ARG A 113 -12.28 -29.11 33.11
CA ARG A 113 -13.75 -28.96 33.17
C ARG A 113 -14.21 -27.64 33.78
N PRO A 114 -13.71 -27.21 34.98
CA PRO A 114 -14.12 -25.94 35.55
C PRO A 114 -13.73 -24.74 34.67
N ILE A 115 -12.60 -24.84 33.94
CA ILE A 115 -12.15 -23.80 33.03
C ILE A 115 -13.10 -23.74 31.81
N ALA A 116 -13.46 -24.89 31.22
CA ALA A 116 -14.38 -24.98 30.10
C ALA A 116 -15.79 -24.46 30.43
N GLU A 117 -16.30 -24.72 31.67
CA GLU A 117 -17.56 -24.13 32.15
C GLU A 117 -17.50 -22.61 32.16
N LYS A 118 -16.40 -22.02 32.71
CA LYS A 118 -16.20 -20.56 32.73
C LYS A 118 -16.00 -19.98 31.34
N MET A 119 -15.32 -20.68 30.43
CA MET A 119 -15.22 -20.26 29.02
C MET A 119 -16.60 -20.20 28.38
N ARG A 120 -17.48 -21.21 28.62
CA ARG A 120 -18.85 -21.21 28.14
C ARG A 120 -19.62 -19.98 28.62
N ASP A 121 -19.51 -19.67 29.92
CA ASP A 121 -20.18 -18.52 30.54
C ASP A 121 -19.68 -17.20 29.91
N LEU A 122 -18.37 -17.03 29.73
CA LEU A 122 -17.77 -15.84 29.11
C LEU A 122 -18.17 -15.68 27.63
N LEU A 123 -18.20 -16.76 26.87
CA LEU A 123 -18.64 -16.76 25.49
C LEU A 123 -20.14 -16.44 25.37
N ALA A 124 -20.98 -16.95 26.27
CA ALA A 124 -22.41 -16.65 26.31
C ALA A 124 -22.70 -15.19 26.75
N ALA A 125 -21.91 -14.66 27.71
CA ALA A 125 -22.09 -13.32 28.26
C ALA A 125 -21.77 -12.15 27.29
N LYS A 126 -21.40 -12.46 26.04
CA LYS A 126 -21.08 -11.49 24.98
C LYS A 126 -20.07 -10.42 25.44
N VAL A 127 -18.97 -10.84 26.02
CA VAL A 127 -17.87 -9.96 26.39
C VAL A 127 -17.18 -9.40 25.13
N ASP A 128 -17.81 -8.37 24.54
CA ASP A 128 -17.39 -7.77 23.25
C ASP A 128 -16.00 -7.09 23.30
N LYS A 129 -15.40 -6.99 24.50
CA LYS A 129 -14.13 -6.28 24.71
C LYS A 129 -12.87 -7.13 24.49
N ILE A 130 -13.00 -8.44 24.36
CA ILE A 130 -11.84 -9.34 24.18
C ILE A 130 -11.41 -9.39 22.71
N PHE A 131 -12.35 -9.47 21.79
CA PHE A 131 -12.10 -9.66 20.36
C PHE A 131 -12.13 -8.35 19.59
N ALA A 132 -11.34 -8.25 18.53
CA ALA A 132 -11.22 -7.03 17.73
C ALA A 132 -12.50 -6.70 16.95
N ASN A 133 -13.26 -7.72 16.55
CA ASN A 133 -14.47 -7.56 15.74
C ASN A 133 -15.41 -8.78 15.87
N LYS A 134 -16.64 -8.61 15.36
CA LYS A 134 -17.68 -9.66 15.41
C LYS A 134 -17.30 -10.95 14.68
N LYS A 135 -16.50 -10.86 13.59
CA LYS A 135 -16.07 -12.03 12.82
C LYS A 135 -15.09 -12.88 13.61
N GLU A 136 -14.10 -12.26 14.26
CA GLU A 136 -13.17 -12.96 15.15
C GLU A 136 -13.91 -13.64 16.29
N ARG A 137 -14.86 -12.94 16.91
CA ARG A 137 -15.69 -13.51 17.95
C ARG A 137 -16.46 -14.75 17.50
N ALA A 138 -17.21 -14.64 16.40
CA ALA A 138 -17.99 -15.75 15.87
C ALA A 138 -17.12 -16.98 15.53
N ALA A 139 -15.92 -16.74 15.00
CA ALA A 139 -14.98 -17.82 14.71
C ALA A 139 -14.46 -18.51 15.98
N VAL A 140 -14.18 -17.72 17.04
CA VAL A 140 -13.73 -18.24 18.34
C VAL A 140 -14.87 -19.03 19.02
N ASP A 141 -16.10 -18.49 19.01
CA ASP A 141 -17.27 -19.19 19.55
C ASP A 141 -17.44 -20.55 18.86
N ALA A 142 -17.45 -20.58 17.55
CA ALA A 142 -17.58 -21.83 16.77
C ALA A 142 -16.42 -22.80 17.01
N PHE A 143 -15.19 -22.27 17.08
CA PHE A 143 -13.99 -23.08 17.31
C PHE A 143 -14.04 -23.82 18.64
N TYR A 144 -14.36 -23.14 19.74
CA TYR A 144 -14.43 -23.78 21.06
C TYR A 144 -15.66 -24.69 21.20
N GLN A 145 -16.81 -24.34 20.60
CA GLN A 145 -17.97 -25.23 20.56
C GLN A 145 -17.65 -26.55 19.85
N ASN A 146 -16.97 -26.50 18.69
CA ASN A 146 -16.57 -27.70 17.93
C ASN A 146 -15.56 -28.58 18.67
N ARG A 147 -14.88 -28.04 19.69
CA ARG A 147 -13.92 -28.75 20.55
C ARG A 147 -14.53 -29.19 21.87
N ALA A 148 -15.86 -29.15 22.05
CA ALA A 148 -16.52 -29.37 23.32
C ALA A 148 -15.94 -28.48 24.46
N LEU A 149 -15.59 -27.24 24.13
CA LEU A 149 -14.97 -26.24 24.99
C LEU A 149 -13.57 -26.62 25.53
N ALA A 150 -12.91 -27.64 24.98
CA ALA A 150 -11.54 -27.99 25.37
C ALA A 150 -10.60 -26.78 25.16
N PRO A 151 -9.82 -26.36 26.17
CA PRO A 151 -8.85 -25.29 26.02
C PRO A 151 -7.83 -25.58 24.93
N LEU A 152 -7.33 -24.53 24.27
CA LEU A 152 -6.27 -24.61 23.25
C LEU A 152 -4.88 -24.42 23.87
N TRP A 153 -4.80 -23.52 24.84
CA TRP A 153 -3.55 -23.06 25.45
C TRP A 153 -3.26 -23.70 26.82
N LEU A 154 -4.28 -24.30 27.43
CA LEU A 154 -4.15 -24.99 28.70
C LEU A 154 -4.28 -26.50 28.50
N GLU A 155 -3.59 -27.27 29.34
CA GLU A 155 -3.67 -28.73 29.43
C GLU A 155 -3.59 -29.13 30.91
N LYS A 156 -4.61 -29.83 31.41
CA LYS A 156 -4.72 -30.21 32.83
C LYS A 156 -4.61 -29.02 33.76
N GLY A 157 -5.23 -27.90 33.40
CA GLY A 157 -5.27 -26.68 34.21
C GLY A 157 -3.99 -25.86 34.22
N VAL A 158 -2.96 -26.20 33.42
CA VAL A 158 -1.66 -25.48 33.35
C VAL A 158 -1.31 -25.09 31.91
N GLU A 159 -0.35 -24.18 31.79
CA GLU A 159 0.17 -23.73 30.48
C GLU A 159 0.68 -24.92 29.66
N SER A 160 0.15 -25.10 28.46
CA SER A 160 0.57 -26.15 27.52
C SER A 160 1.85 -25.75 26.76
N ALA A 161 2.56 -26.74 26.22
CA ALA A 161 3.72 -26.51 25.33
C ALA A 161 3.33 -25.64 24.12
N ARG A 162 2.09 -25.76 23.63
CA ARG A 162 1.53 -24.94 22.55
C ARG A 162 1.45 -23.48 22.95
N ALA A 163 0.94 -23.19 24.15
CA ALA A 163 0.88 -21.83 24.68
C ALA A 163 2.29 -21.23 24.83
N GLY A 164 3.22 -21.98 25.43
CA GLY A 164 4.62 -21.54 25.57
C GLY A 164 5.25 -21.16 24.22
N ALA A 165 5.02 -21.97 23.18
CA ALA A 165 5.51 -21.68 21.83
C ALA A 165 4.86 -20.44 21.20
N ALA A 166 3.53 -20.25 21.36
CA ALA A 166 2.84 -19.06 20.90
C ALA A 166 3.32 -17.80 21.63
N ILE A 167 3.46 -17.85 22.94
CA ILE A 167 3.95 -16.77 23.79
C ILE A 167 5.38 -16.38 23.39
N ALA A 168 6.26 -17.36 23.20
CA ALA A 168 7.64 -17.11 22.76
C ALA A 168 7.65 -16.40 21.39
N ARG A 169 6.80 -16.82 20.45
CA ARG A 169 6.70 -16.20 19.13
C ARG A 169 6.13 -14.76 19.20
N LEU A 170 5.15 -14.50 20.05
CA LEU A 170 4.63 -13.15 20.30
C LEU A 170 5.70 -12.22 20.88
N LYS A 171 6.49 -12.69 21.85
CA LYS A 171 7.61 -11.95 22.42
C LYS A 171 8.70 -11.62 21.39
N ALA A 172 8.88 -12.47 20.38
CA ALA A 172 9.82 -12.29 19.28
C ALA A 172 9.21 -11.57 18.06
N SER A 173 8.06 -10.89 18.20
CA SER A 173 7.37 -10.18 17.11
C SER A 173 8.20 -9.05 16.51
N ASP A 174 9.15 -8.52 17.25
CA ASP A 174 10.09 -7.50 16.80
C ASP A 174 10.94 -7.96 15.59
N ALA A 175 11.20 -9.26 15.44
CA ALA A 175 11.85 -9.82 14.26
C ALA A 175 11.08 -9.50 12.96
N ASP A 176 9.79 -9.27 13.05
CA ASP A 176 8.92 -8.82 11.94
C ASP A 176 8.72 -7.31 11.91
N GLY A 177 9.46 -6.54 12.71
CA GLY A 177 9.26 -5.10 12.84
C GLY A 177 7.95 -4.72 13.53
N LEU A 178 7.33 -5.66 14.24
CA LEU A 178 6.18 -5.45 15.11
C LEU A 178 6.65 -5.20 16.54
N ASP A 179 5.84 -4.49 17.34
CA ASP A 179 6.20 -4.23 18.75
C ASP A 179 5.67 -5.35 19.64
N PRO A 180 6.52 -6.07 20.39
CA PRO A 180 6.05 -7.07 21.35
C PRO A 180 5.05 -6.54 22.40
N HIS A 181 5.12 -5.24 22.74
CA HIS A 181 4.20 -4.61 23.69
C HIS A 181 2.77 -4.45 23.15
N ASP A 182 2.58 -4.53 21.83
CA ASP A 182 1.25 -4.52 21.21
C ASP A 182 0.48 -5.83 21.48
N TYR A 183 1.18 -6.89 21.90
CA TYR A 183 0.64 -8.23 22.10
C TYR A 183 0.62 -8.58 23.59
N ARG A 184 -0.49 -8.23 24.27
CA ARG A 184 -0.63 -8.50 25.70
C ARG A 184 -0.75 -9.99 25.95
N ILE A 185 0.18 -10.53 26.72
CA ILE A 185 0.20 -11.93 27.11
C ILE A 185 -0.48 -12.04 28.49
N PRO A 186 -1.63 -12.75 28.60
CA PRO A 186 -2.25 -13.00 29.89
C PRO A 186 -1.43 -14.00 30.71
N SER A 187 -1.60 -14.01 32.04
CA SER A 187 -1.02 -15.04 32.90
C SER A 187 -1.83 -16.33 32.80
N LEU A 188 -1.19 -17.41 32.40
CA LEU A 188 -1.75 -18.76 32.40
C LEU A 188 -1.45 -19.55 33.71
N ALA A 189 -0.87 -18.88 34.73
CA ALA A 189 -0.59 -19.43 36.05
C ALA A 189 -1.58 -18.89 37.10
N ALA A 190 -2.82 -18.58 36.68
CA ALA A 190 -3.83 -18.04 37.60
C ALA A 190 -4.41 -19.13 38.54
N ALA A 191 -4.81 -18.72 39.72
CA ALA A 191 -5.29 -19.64 40.77
C ALA A 191 -6.77 -20.04 40.62
N SER A 192 -7.56 -19.35 39.77
CA SER A 192 -8.98 -19.64 39.60
C SER A 192 -9.36 -20.05 38.18
N PRO A 193 -10.36 -20.93 38.03
CA PRO A 193 -10.88 -21.33 36.71
C PRO A 193 -11.38 -20.14 35.89
N GLU A 194 -11.96 -19.12 36.51
CA GLU A 194 -12.44 -17.91 35.83
C GLU A 194 -11.28 -17.13 35.19
N ALA A 195 -10.21 -16.93 35.95
CA ALA A 195 -9.03 -16.21 35.46
C ALA A 195 -8.31 -16.98 34.36
N LEU A 196 -8.26 -18.32 34.46
CA LEU A 196 -7.69 -19.20 33.40
C LEU A 196 -8.56 -19.18 32.15
N ALA A 197 -9.88 -19.23 32.26
CA ALA A 197 -10.81 -19.13 31.12
C ALA A 197 -10.68 -17.77 30.41
N GLU A 198 -10.57 -16.68 31.17
CA GLU A 198 -10.35 -15.35 30.61
C GLU A 198 -8.98 -15.26 29.93
N ALA A 199 -7.93 -15.86 30.50
CA ALA A 199 -6.60 -15.89 29.94
C ALA A 199 -6.54 -16.70 28.62
N GLU A 200 -7.21 -17.85 28.56
CA GLU A 200 -7.39 -18.67 27.36
C GLU A 200 -7.96 -17.86 26.19
N LEU A 201 -9.09 -17.17 26.41
CA LEU A 201 -9.75 -16.35 25.40
C LEU A 201 -8.92 -15.10 25.03
N LYS A 202 -8.25 -14.47 25.99
CA LYS A 202 -7.37 -13.32 25.73
C LYS A 202 -6.13 -13.71 24.90
N LEU A 203 -5.51 -14.85 25.19
CA LEU A 203 -4.38 -15.32 24.38
C LEU A 203 -4.83 -15.64 22.96
N THR A 204 -6.00 -16.29 22.81
CA THR A 204 -6.60 -16.53 21.49
C THR A 204 -6.79 -15.23 20.71
N ALA A 205 -7.38 -14.21 21.31
CA ALA A 205 -7.56 -12.89 20.67
C ALA A 205 -6.23 -12.20 20.31
N THR A 206 -5.23 -12.32 21.19
CA THR A 206 -3.89 -11.77 20.96
C THR A 206 -3.21 -12.45 19.76
N VAL A 207 -3.30 -13.77 19.65
CA VAL A 207 -2.73 -14.54 18.54
C VAL A 207 -3.44 -14.24 17.23
N LEU A 208 -4.77 -14.12 17.22
CA LEU A 208 -5.53 -13.69 16.05
C LEU A 208 -5.11 -12.28 15.58
N THR A 209 -4.94 -11.37 16.52
CA THR A 209 -4.45 -10.02 16.23
C THR A 209 -3.05 -10.04 15.62
N PHE A 210 -2.15 -10.86 16.17
CA PHE A 210 -0.80 -11.01 15.65
C PHE A 210 -0.80 -11.59 14.23
N ALA A 211 -1.55 -12.65 13.96
CA ALA A 211 -1.67 -13.23 12.62
C ALA A 211 -2.20 -12.21 11.60
N ARG A 212 -3.21 -11.42 11.99
CA ARG A 212 -3.76 -10.33 11.17
C ARG A 212 -2.72 -9.26 10.89
N HIS A 213 -1.95 -8.83 11.89
CA HIS A 213 -0.88 -7.84 11.71
C HIS A 213 0.24 -8.35 10.83
N LEU A 214 0.62 -9.62 10.95
CA LEU A 214 1.60 -10.26 10.07
C LEU A 214 1.17 -10.26 8.61
N GLN A 215 -0.10 -10.58 8.33
CA GLN A 215 -0.57 -10.79 6.97
C GLN A 215 -1.04 -9.51 6.27
N ALA A 216 -1.78 -8.63 6.97
CA ALA A 216 -2.48 -7.50 6.37
C ALA A 216 -2.01 -6.13 6.84
N GLY A 217 -1.07 -6.08 7.81
CA GLY A 217 -0.62 -4.83 8.42
C GLY A 217 -1.43 -4.40 9.64
N ARG A 218 -0.92 -3.37 10.33
CA ARG A 218 -1.37 -3.00 11.68
C ARG A 218 -2.55 -2.06 11.73
N PHE A 219 -2.76 -1.26 10.69
CA PHE A 219 -3.72 -0.16 10.68
C PHE A 219 -4.38 0.05 9.33
N PRO A 220 -5.55 0.75 9.29
CA PRO A 220 -6.20 1.12 8.05
C PRO A 220 -5.31 2.04 7.19
N LEU A 221 -5.25 1.80 5.89
CA LEU A 221 -4.41 2.53 4.93
C LEU A 221 -4.72 4.03 4.88
N ALA A 222 -5.96 4.43 5.19
CA ALA A 222 -6.38 5.83 5.27
C ALA A 222 -5.55 6.67 6.26
N ARG A 223 -4.92 6.04 7.27
CA ARG A 223 -3.99 6.75 8.18
C ARG A 223 -2.70 7.19 7.50
N VAL A 224 -2.31 6.50 6.43
CA VAL A 224 -1.08 6.80 5.68
C VAL A 224 -1.37 7.71 4.49
N GLY A 225 -2.49 7.51 3.82
CA GLY A 225 -2.88 8.36 2.68
C GLY A 225 -4.19 7.95 2.03
N LYS A 226 -4.84 8.92 1.41
CA LYS A 226 -6.08 8.70 0.64
C LYS A 226 -5.85 8.04 -0.72
N ASP A 227 -4.62 8.16 -1.24
CA ASP A 227 -4.24 7.67 -2.57
C ASP A 227 -3.66 6.25 -2.48
N ILE A 228 -4.28 5.41 -1.64
CA ILE A 228 -3.91 4.01 -1.43
C ILE A 228 -5.14 3.13 -1.60
N ASP A 229 -5.03 2.13 -2.48
CA ASP A 229 -6.08 1.13 -2.78
C ASP A 229 -5.44 -0.27 -2.88
N MET A 230 -4.91 -0.72 -1.76
CA MET A 230 -4.29 -2.03 -1.62
C MET A 230 -5.26 -3.01 -0.97
N PRO A 231 -5.22 -4.31 -1.31
CA PRO A 231 -6.26 -5.26 -0.90
C PRO A 231 -6.28 -5.59 0.59
N GLN A 232 -5.27 -5.29 1.38
CA GLN A 232 -5.18 -5.65 2.81
C GLN A 232 -6.03 -6.89 3.16
N GLN A 233 -5.55 -8.09 2.81
CA GLN A 233 -6.28 -9.34 3.00
C GLN A 233 -5.91 -9.97 4.35
N PRO A 234 -6.69 -9.73 5.44
CA PRO A 234 -6.45 -10.41 6.71
C PRO A 234 -6.75 -11.90 6.57
N PRO A 235 -6.09 -12.76 7.36
CA PRO A 235 -6.41 -14.18 7.38
C PRO A 235 -7.82 -14.39 7.96
N GLU A 236 -8.48 -15.45 7.52
CA GLU A 236 -9.73 -15.88 8.13
C GLU A 236 -9.45 -16.38 9.56
N PRO A 237 -10.16 -15.87 10.59
CA PRO A 237 -9.89 -16.26 11.97
C PRO A 237 -10.05 -17.77 12.21
N ALA A 238 -11.01 -18.40 11.54
CA ALA A 238 -11.21 -19.85 11.63
C ALA A 238 -10.00 -20.64 11.10
N ASP A 239 -9.41 -20.19 9.98
CA ASP A 239 -8.22 -20.85 9.40
C ASP A 239 -6.99 -20.69 10.31
N VAL A 240 -6.85 -19.51 10.96
CA VAL A 240 -5.78 -19.28 11.95
C VAL A 240 -5.93 -20.28 13.10
N LEU A 241 -7.13 -20.39 13.69
CA LEU A 241 -7.39 -21.27 14.81
C LEU A 241 -7.20 -22.75 14.45
N ALA A 242 -7.71 -23.19 13.31
CA ALA A 242 -7.52 -24.56 12.81
C ALA A 242 -6.02 -24.87 12.65
N LYS A 243 -5.27 -23.98 11.98
CA LYS A 243 -3.83 -24.17 11.76
C LYS A 243 -3.05 -24.26 13.06
N LEU A 244 -3.45 -23.52 14.10
CA LEU A 244 -2.82 -23.56 15.42
C LEU A 244 -3.24 -24.79 16.24
N ALA A 245 -4.48 -25.27 16.07
CA ALA A 245 -4.94 -26.47 16.76
C ALA A 245 -4.27 -27.75 16.21
N ASP A 246 -4.10 -27.83 14.89
CA ASP A 246 -3.56 -29.00 14.20
C ASP A 246 -2.04 -28.96 14.06
N GLY A 247 -1.43 -27.79 14.18
CA GLY A 247 -0.01 -27.57 13.94
C GLY A 247 0.90 -28.17 15.02
N ALA A 248 1.85 -29.02 14.62
CA ALA A 248 2.91 -29.52 15.50
C ALA A 248 3.93 -28.42 15.88
N ASN A 249 4.10 -27.40 15.03
CA ASN A 249 5.03 -26.29 15.26
C ASN A 249 4.29 -24.95 15.18
N ILE A 250 3.93 -24.42 16.34
CA ILE A 250 3.14 -23.19 16.46
C ILE A 250 3.88 -21.96 15.96
N ALA A 251 5.18 -21.86 16.21
CA ALA A 251 5.98 -20.74 15.72
C ALA A 251 5.97 -20.68 14.19
N LYS A 252 6.18 -21.82 13.53
CA LYS A 252 6.10 -21.92 12.07
C LYS A 252 4.69 -21.63 11.55
N ALA A 253 3.65 -22.15 12.22
CA ALA A 253 2.27 -21.91 11.85
C ALA A 253 1.91 -20.41 11.87
N LEU A 254 2.47 -19.64 12.83
CA LEU A 254 2.36 -18.19 12.88
C LEU A 254 3.22 -17.49 11.84
N ASP A 255 4.45 -17.95 11.61
CA ASP A 255 5.34 -17.39 10.59
C ASP A 255 4.75 -17.49 9.17
N ASP A 256 3.95 -18.50 8.91
CA ASP A 256 3.29 -18.69 7.61
C ASP A 256 2.29 -17.57 7.26
N PHE A 257 1.89 -16.72 8.22
CA PHE A 257 1.09 -15.52 7.95
C PHE A 257 1.94 -14.32 7.49
N SER A 258 3.26 -14.35 7.66
CA SER A 258 4.15 -13.31 7.12
C SER A 258 4.08 -13.26 5.59
N PRO A 259 4.36 -12.08 4.97
CA PRO A 259 4.45 -11.98 3.51
C PRO A 259 5.48 -12.97 2.94
N PRO A 260 5.11 -13.76 1.92
CA PRO A 260 6.01 -14.76 1.33
C PRO A 260 7.02 -14.15 0.36
N HIS A 261 6.95 -12.83 0.12
CA HIS A 261 7.73 -12.14 -0.91
C HIS A 261 9.23 -12.16 -0.59
N PRO A 262 10.11 -12.57 -1.52
CA PRO A 262 11.55 -12.62 -1.29
C PRO A 262 12.15 -11.29 -0.81
N ALA A 263 11.61 -10.15 -1.27
CA ALA A 263 12.07 -8.83 -0.84
C ALA A 263 11.73 -8.55 0.63
N TYR A 264 10.52 -8.95 1.09
CA TYR A 264 10.16 -8.86 2.51
C TYR A 264 11.09 -9.73 3.38
N LEU A 265 11.35 -10.96 2.98
CA LEU A 265 12.21 -11.88 3.74
C LEU A 265 13.64 -11.35 3.85
N LYS A 266 14.17 -10.73 2.78
CA LYS A 266 15.47 -10.05 2.82
C LYS A 266 15.48 -8.86 3.78
N LEU A 267 14.42 -8.06 3.81
CA LEU A 267 14.29 -6.94 4.76
C LEU A 267 14.18 -7.44 6.21
N LYS A 268 13.44 -8.53 6.46
CA LYS A 268 13.34 -9.18 7.78
C LYS A 268 14.70 -9.65 8.28
N ALA A 269 15.47 -10.34 7.44
CA ALA A 269 16.82 -10.78 7.78
C ALA A 269 17.77 -9.60 8.06
N MET A 270 17.69 -8.56 7.23
CA MET A 270 18.47 -7.35 7.41
C MET A 270 18.11 -6.58 8.69
N LEU A 271 16.81 -6.52 9.05
CA LEU A 271 16.37 -5.91 10.31
C LEU A 271 17.02 -6.62 11.52
N ALA A 272 17.06 -7.94 11.52
CA ALA A 272 17.72 -8.72 12.57
C ALA A 272 19.23 -8.40 12.64
N GLU A 273 19.91 -8.32 11.49
CA GLU A 273 21.32 -7.93 11.41
C GLU A 273 21.56 -6.50 11.92
N MET A 274 20.71 -5.55 11.50
CA MET A 274 20.80 -4.16 11.96
C MET A 274 20.62 -4.05 13.47
N ARG A 275 19.74 -4.85 14.08
CA ARG A 275 19.52 -4.86 15.54
C ARG A 275 20.61 -5.59 16.30
N GLY A 276 21.17 -6.68 15.75
CA GLY A 276 22.22 -7.48 16.38
C GLY A 276 23.58 -6.77 16.45
N LYS A 277 23.82 -5.79 15.60
CA LYS A 277 25.07 -5.00 15.60
C LYS A 277 25.03 -3.89 16.65
N THR A 278 24.87 -4.22 17.93
CA THR A 278 25.11 -3.30 19.05
C THR A 278 26.60 -3.00 19.13
N GLY A 279 27.02 -1.77 18.78
CA GLY A 279 28.39 -1.28 19.02
C GLY A 279 29.40 -1.47 17.89
N GLY A 280 29.00 -1.73 16.66
CA GLY A 280 29.87 -1.66 15.49
C GLY A 280 30.02 -0.21 15.03
N GLY A 281 31.27 0.28 14.96
CA GLY A 281 31.61 1.61 14.47
C GLY A 281 30.83 1.97 13.22
N THR A 282 30.28 3.15 13.26
CA THR A 282 29.50 3.72 12.15
C THR A 282 30.36 3.69 10.91
N ASN A 283 29.97 2.92 9.91
CA ASN A 283 30.49 3.07 8.55
C ASN A 283 30.00 4.43 7.97
N GLN A 284 29.94 5.44 8.84
CA GLN A 284 29.59 6.81 8.53
C GLN A 284 30.87 7.60 8.26
N MET A 285 30.82 8.38 7.19
CA MET A 285 31.89 9.30 6.87
C MET A 285 31.91 10.41 7.92
N SER A 286 33.08 10.67 8.50
CA SER A 286 33.24 11.77 9.45
C SER A 286 33.00 13.10 8.79
N GLU A 287 32.45 14.05 9.54
CA GLU A 287 32.46 15.46 9.14
C GLU A 287 33.90 15.97 9.13
N GLY A 288 34.20 16.91 8.25
CA GLY A 288 35.53 17.50 8.11
C GLY A 288 35.52 18.63 7.10
N GLU A 289 36.67 19.20 6.84
CA GLU A 289 36.84 20.24 5.85
C GLU A 289 36.30 19.83 4.48
N PRO A 290 35.68 20.74 3.71
CA PRO A 290 35.20 20.44 2.39
C PRO A 290 36.31 20.00 1.43
N LEU A 291 36.17 18.80 0.85
CA LEU A 291 37.12 18.31 -0.16
C LEU A 291 36.69 18.78 -1.55
N LYS A 292 37.60 19.44 -2.25
CA LYS A 292 37.39 19.97 -3.59
C LYS A 292 38.56 19.68 -4.51
N LEU A 293 38.31 19.59 -5.80
CA LEU A 293 39.39 19.46 -6.77
C LEU A 293 40.20 20.74 -6.84
N THR A 294 41.48 20.65 -6.56
CA THR A 294 42.46 21.79 -6.58
C THR A 294 43.68 21.39 -7.42
N LYS A 295 44.53 22.35 -7.79
CA LYS A 295 45.75 22.08 -8.56
C LYS A 295 46.69 21.12 -7.82
N VAL A 296 46.81 21.26 -6.50
CA VAL A 296 47.46 20.30 -5.61
C VAL A 296 46.34 19.48 -5.01
N LEU A 297 46.29 18.15 -5.26
CA LEU A 297 45.21 17.32 -4.79
C LEU A 297 45.16 17.30 -3.26
N MET A 298 43.94 17.48 -2.72
CA MET A 298 43.72 17.36 -1.28
C MET A 298 43.81 15.89 -0.88
N GLU A 299 44.47 15.62 0.24
CA GLU A 299 44.54 14.27 0.85
C GLU A 299 43.68 14.23 2.10
N ASP A 300 42.86 13.16 2.21
CA ASP A 300 41.92 13.03 3.32
C ASP A 300 41.57 11.55 3.58
N PRO A 301 41.54 11.11 4.85
CA PRO A 301 41.22 9.73 5.21
C PRO A 301 39.79 9.28 4.82
N ARG A 302 38.90 10.18 4.46
CA ARG A 302 37.55 9.86 3.96
C ARG A 302 37.54 9.37 2.50
N VAL A 303 38.62 9.64 1.75
CA VAL A 303 38.70 9.34 0.30
C VAL A 303 38.56 7.84 -0.02
N PRO A 304 39.20 6.91 0.68
CA PRO A 304 39.01 5.47 0.41
C PRO A 304 37.55 5.03 0.54
N MET A 305 36.89 5.44 1.61
CA MET A 305 35.46 5.15 1.83
C MET A 305 34.58 5.79 0.74
N LEU A 306 34.91 7.00 0.30
CA LEU A 306 34.18 7.70 -0.74
C LEU A 306 34.32 6.98 -2.10
N ARG A 307 35.53 6.51 -2.44
CA ARG A 307 35.78 5.70 -3.64
C ARG A 307 34.97 4.42 -3.64
N GLU A 308 35.06 3.66 -2.54
CA GLU A 308 34.32 2.40 -2.39
C GLU A 308 32.82 2.59 -2.61
N ARG A 309 32.23 3.57 -1.92
CA ARG A 309 30.77 3.79 -1.96
C ARG A 309 30.28 4.35 -3.28
N LEU A 310 31.06 5.17 -3.98
CA LEU A 310 30.73 5.73 -5.27
C LEU A 310 31.14 4.82 -6.45
N GLY A 311 31.75 3.67 -6.17
CA GLY A 311 32.20 2.72 -7.19
C GLY A 311 33.30 3.28 -8.10
N VAL A 312 34.15 4.16 -7.57
CA VAL A 312 35.27 4.74 -8.29
C VAL A 312 36.48 3.84 -8.15
N ALA A 313 36.88 3.19 -9.25
CA ALA A 313 38.05 2.34 -9.28
C ALA A 313 39.34 3.13 -8.94
N GLY A 314 40.22 2.56 -8.12
CA GLY A 314 41.49 3.13 -7.71
C GLY A 314 42.14 2.32 -6.58
N ASP A 315 43.33 2.75 -6.18
CA ASP A 315 44.04 2.17 -5.04
C ASP A 315 43.24 2.46 -3.74
N PRO A 316 42.87 1.45 -2.95
CA PRO A 316 42.18 1.64 -1.67
C PRO A 316 42.97 2.46 -0.64
N SER A 317 44.29 2.57 -0.79
CA SER A 317 45.14 3.39 0.06
C SER A 317 45.35 4.82 -0.43
N ASP A 318 44.85 5.18 -1.61
CA ASP A 318 45.00 6.53 -2.17
C ASP A 318 44.05 7.51 -1.48
N LEU A 319 44.62 8.48 -0.74
CA LEU A 319 43.90 9.50 0.01
C LEU A 319 43.57 10.73 -0.81
N ARG A 320 44.02 10.81 -2.08
CA ARG A 320 43.92 12.01 -2.91
C ARG A 320 42.54 12.17 -3.52
N TYR A 321 41.97 13.36 -3.37
CA TYR A 321 40.68 13.75 -3.95
C TYR A 321 40.90 14.18 -5.41
N ASP A 322 40.78 13.25 -6.34
CA ASP A 322 41.07 13.44 -7.77
C ASP A 322 39.82 13.84 -8.59
N ALA A 323 40.04 14.11 -9.89
CA ALA A 323 38.98 14.51 -10.82
C ALA A 323 37.89 13.42 -11.00
N LYS A 324 38.27 12.13 -10.99
CA LYS A 324 37.31 11.01 -11.12
C LYS A 324 36.35 10.99 -9.93
N LEU A 325 36.91 11.23 -8.74
CA LEU A 325 36.13 11.29 -7.51
C LEU A 325 35.24 12.53 -7.46
N ALA A 326 35.75 13.70 -7.86
CA ALA A 326 34.96 14.92 -7.96
C ALA A 326 33.75 14.77 -8.92
N ASP A 327 33.94 14.08 -10.05
CA ASP A 327 32.86 13.82 -11.01
C ASP A 327 31.85 12.81 -10.47
N ALA A 328 32.29 11.79 -9.74
CA ALA A 328 31.41 10.87 -9.05
C ALA A 328 30.58 11.57 -7.95
N VAL A 329 31.20 12.48 -7.19
CA VAL A 329 30.50 13.33 -6.22
C VAL A 329 29.48 14.25 -6.89
N LYS A 330 29.79 14.87 -8.04
CA LYS A 330 28.80 15.66 -8.83
C LYS A 330 27.60 14.78 -9.25
N LYS A 331 27.87 13.56 -9.69
CA LYS A 331 26.81 12.63 -10.08
C LYS A 331 25.93 12.27 -8.88
N PHE A 332 26.54 11.96 -7.74
CA PHE A 332 25.84 11.70 -6.48
C PHE A 332 24.98 12.92 -6.04
N GLN A 333 25.57 14.13 -6.08
CA GLN A 333 24.86 15.36 -5.73
C GLN A 333 23.62 15.57 -6.59
N ARG A 334 23.72 15.38 -7.94
CA ARG A 334 22.55 15.48 -8.84
C ARG A 334 21.46 14.46 -8.49
N ALA A 335 21.87 13.22 -8.21
CA ALA A 335 20.93 12.15 -7.88
C ALA A 335 20.18 12.39 -6.57
N ASN A 336 20.71 13.25 -5.69
CA ASN A 336 20.14 13.57 -4.38
C ASN A 336 19.69 15.05 -4.25
N ASP A 337 19.41 15.72 -5.37
CA ASP A 337 18.94 17.13 -5.43
C ASP A 337 19.86 18.14 -4.72
N LEU A 338 21.15 17.83 -4.68
CA LEU A 338 22.17 18.75 -4.20
C LEU A 338 22.79 19.55 -5.36
N ASN A 339 23.32 20.73 -5.06
CA ASN A 339 24.11 21.47 -6.04
C ASN A 339 25.32 20.64 -6.47
N ALA A 340 25.43 20.33 -7.76
CA ALA A 340 26.47 19.47 -8.31
C ALA A 340 27.84 20.19 -8.42
N THR A 341 28.40 20.59 -7.30
CA THR A 341 29.69 21.31 -7.20
C THR A 341 30.90 20.41 -7.39
N GLY A 342 30.75 19.10 -7.11
CA GLY A 342 31.85 18.16 -6.98
C GLY A 342 32.72 18.44 -5.75
N THR A 343 32.19 19.14 -4.76
CA THR A 343 32.82 19.35 -3.45
C THR A 343 32.13 18.45 -2.45
N LEU A 344 32.91 17.70 -1.67
CA LEU A 344 32.39 16.93 -0.54
C LEU A 344 32.27 17.87 0.66
N ASP A 345 31.20 18.64 0.69
CA ASP A 345 30.85 19.55 1.79
C ASP A 345 30.01 18.83 2.88
N ALA A 346 29.74 19.51 4.00
CA ALA A 346 28.96 18.94 5.10
C ALA A 346 27.55 18.48 4.68
N ARG A 347 26.91 19.16 3.72
CA ARG A 347 25.62 18.74 3.16
C ARG A 347 25.74 17.42 2.39
N THR A 348 26.78 17.32 1.56
CA THR A 348 27.07 16.12 0.78
C THR A 348 27.44 14.96 1.69
N VAL A 349 28.24 15.17 2.74
CA VAL A 349 28.56 14.14 3.76
C VAL A 349 27.29 13.68 4.49
N LYS A 350 26.43 14.59 4.89
CA LYS A 350 25.16 14.26 5.54
C LYS A 350 24.26 13.40 4.65
N GLU A 351 24.12 13.76 3.39
CA GLU A 351 23.33 12.96 2.41
C GLU A 351 24.00 11.61 2.14
N PHE A 352 25.32 11.59 2.05
CA PHE A 352 26.13 10.41 1.84
C PHE A 352 26.02 9.40 2.99
N ASN A 353 25.98 9.87 4.22
CA ASN A 353 25.79 9.05 5.40
C ASN A 353 24.34 8.54 5.52
N GLY A 354 23.42 9.21 4.87
CA GLY A 354 22.00 8.93 5.01
C GLY A 354 21.48 9.20 6.44
N PRO A 355 20.27 8.77 6.74
CA PRO A 355 19.70 8.94 8.06
C PRO A 355 20.46 8.11 9.12
N PRO A 356 20.45 8.53 10.40
CA PRO A 356 20.96 7.74 11.51
C PRO A 356 20.41 6.32 11.49
N ARG A 357 21.16 5.36 12.04
CA ARG A 357 20.80 3.92 12.03
C ARG A 357 19.38 3.63 12.54
N ASP A 358 18.96 4.29 13.62
CA ASP A 358 17.61 4.12 14.16
C ASP A 358 16.54 4.54 13.14
N ARG A 359 16.81 5.63 12.41
CA ARG A 359 15.94 6.07 11.32
C ARG A 359 15.96 5.12 10.13
N GLN A 360 17.09 4.48 9.84
CA GLN A 360 17.15 3.43 8.79
C GLN A 360 16.33 2.21 9.21
N ILE A 361 16.39 1.81 10.48
CA ILE A 361 15.55 0.74 11.04
C ILE A 361 14.07 1.10 10.90
N ASP A 362 13.67 2.32 11.26
CA ASP A 362 12.31 2.81 11.09
C ASP A 362 11.85 2.73 9.62
N VAL A 363 12.72 3.11 8.67
CA VAL A 363 12.43 3.01 7.23
C VAL A 363 12.29 1.55 6.79
N VAL A 364 13.16 0.65 7.26
CA VAL A 364 13.04 -0.79 6.96
C VAL A 364 11.71 -1.33 7.48
N ILE A 365 11.33 -1.00 8.72
CA ILE A 365 10.05 -1.43 9.32
C ILE A 365 8.87 -0.86 8.53
N ALA A 366 8.91 0.41 8.10
CA ALA A 366 7.87 1.01 7.29
C ALA A 366 7.71 0.30 5.92
N ASN A 367 8.83 -0.12 5.31
CA ASN A 367 8.79 -0.91 4.08
C ASN A 367 8.24 -2.32 4.32
N MET A 368 8.63 -2.98 5.42
CA MET A 368 8.05 -4.28 5.80
C MET A 368 6.53 -4.16 6.03
N GLU A 369 6.06 -3.06 6.62
CA GLU A 369 4.63 -2.79 6.78
C GLU A 369 3.93 -2.69 5.42
N ARG A 370 4.49 -1.95 4.44
CA ARG A 370 3.92 -1.80 3.10
C ARG A 370 3.90 -3.11 2.30
N TRP A 371 4.85 -4.03 2.55
CA TRP A 371 4.81 -5.37 1.96
C TRP A 371 3.60 -6.19 2.41
N ARG A 372 3.06 -5.95 3.62
CA ARG A 372 1.85 -6.61 4.14
C ARG A 372 0.57 -6.15 3.45
N TRP A 373 0.58 -4.99 2.80
CA TRP A 373 -0.58 -4.46 2.09
C TRP A 373 -0.79 -5.11 0.72
N LEU A 374 0.24 -5.74 0.18
CA LEU A 374 0.22 -6.41 -1.12
C LEU A 374 -0.47 -7.78 -1.04
N PRO A 375 -1.03 -8.27 -2.17
CA PRO A 375 -1.52 -9.63 -2.24
C PRO A 375 -0.40 -10.64 -1.91
N ARG A 376 -0.73 -11.71 -1.23
CA ARG A 376 0.23 -12.81 -0.99
C ARG A 376 0.66 -13.49 -2.28
N ASP A 377 -0.27 -13.65 -3.21
CA ASP A 377 0.01 -14.07 -4.59
C ASP A 377 -0.04 -12.86 -5.51
N MET A 378 1.10 -12.48 -6.02
CA MET A 378 1.25 -11.37 -6.98
C MET A 378 0.85 -11.77 -8.40
N GLY A 379 0.60 -13.05 -8.63
CA GLY A 379 0.35 -13.64 -9.94
C GLY A 379 1.63 -14.16 -10.62
N LYS A 380 1.53 -15.29 -11.32
CA LYS A 380 2.66 -15.88 -12.06
C LYS A 380 3.23 -14.93 -13.12
N ILE A 381 2.35 -14.17 -13.79
CA ILE A 381 2.68 -13.05 -14.66
C ILE A 381 2.07 -11.81 -14.02
N HIS A 382 2.88 -10.82 -13.71
CA HIS A 382 2.41 -9.54 -13.17
C HIS A 382 3.34 -8.39 -13.54
N VAL A 383 2.82 -7.18 -13.41
CA VAL A 383 3.57 -5.93 -13.57
C VAL A 383 3.74 -5.29 -12.19
N GLU A 384 4.96 -5.00 -11.81
CA GLU A 384 5.27 -4.21 -10.63
C GLU A 384 5.87 -2.86 -11.02
N VAL A 385 5.32 -1.80 -10.46
CA VAL A 385 5.87 -0.45 -10.54
C VAL A 385 6.36 -0.06 -9.15
N ASN A 386 7.67 0.12 -8.98
CA ASN A 386 8.19 0.72 -7.76
C ASN A 386 8.38 2.23 -7.96
N ILE A 387 7.48 3.03 -7.41
CA ILE A 387 7.38 4.48 -7.63
C ILE A 387 8.67 5.22 -7.25
N PRO A 388 9.28 5.03 -6.05
CA PRO A 388 10.51 5.73 -5.67
C PRO A 388 11.73 5.36 -6.50
N GLU A 389 11.68 4.25 -7.21
CA GLU A 389 12.74 3.78 -8.09
C GLU A 389 12.58 4.26 -9.52
N TYR A 390 11.37 4.73 -9.88
CA TYR A 390 11.00 5.09 -11.25
C TYR A 390 11.17 3.94 -12.25
N MET A 391 10.87 2.72 -11.80
CA MET A 391 11.02 1.50 -12.59
C MET A 391 9.72 0.71 -12.66
N LEU A 392 9.49 0.15 -13.84
CA LEU A 392 8.47 -0.84 -14.13
C LEU A 392 9.16 -2.17 -14.44
N ARG A 393 8.66 -3.26 -13.85
CA ARG A 393 9.12 -4.62 -14.11
C ARG A 393 7.96 -5.52 -14.48
N VAL A 394 8.17 -6.36 -15.46
CA VAL A 394 7.28 -7.48 -15.79
C VAL A 394 7.90 -8.74 -15.20
N PHE A 395 7.13 -9.42 -14.38
CA PHE A 395 7.55 -10.69 -13.77
C PHE A 395 6.91 -11.86 -14.50
N LYS A 396 7.63 -12.96 -14.56
CA LYS A 396 7.15 -14.28 -14.97
C LYS A 396 7.74 -15.32 -14.03
N ASP A 397 6.87 -16.13 -13.42
CA ASP A 397 7.26 -17.21 -12.51
C ASP A 397 8.26 -16.75 -11.43
N GLY A 398 8.00 -15.58 -10.83
CA GLY A 398 8.80 -15.00 -9.75
C GLY A 398 10.11 -14.31 -10.18
N ASN A 399 10.45 -14.33 -11.47
CA ASN A 399 11.66 -13.71 -12.00
C ASN A 399 11.32 -12.46 -12.82
N VAL A 400 12.23 -11.46 -12.82
CA VAL A 400 12.12 -10.30 -13.70
C VAL A 400 12.34 -10.75 -15.14
N HIS A 401 11.28 -10.71 -15.93
CA HIS A 401 11.30 -11.05 -17.34
C HIS A 401 11.73 -9.86 -18.21
N TRP A 402 11.29 -8.65 -17.83
CA TRP A 402 11.64 -7.41 -18.54
C TRP A 402 11.46 -6.21 -17.62
N SER A 403 12.17 -5.11 -17.89
CA SER A 403 12.05 -3.87 -17.12
C SER A 403 12.29 -2.63 -17.97
N THR A 404 11.72 -1.51 -17.51
CA THR A 404 11.89 -0.21 -18.18
C THR A 404 11.77 0.94 -17.18
N ARG A 405 12.31 2.10 -17.58
CA ARG A 405 12.14 3.35 -16.84
C ARG A 405 10.72 3.90 -17.02
N ILE A 406 10.25 4.59 -15.99
CA ILE A 406 8.98 5.30 -16.04
C ILE A 406 9.12 6.71 -15.49
N VAL A 407 8.14 7.57 -15.85
CA VAL A 407 7.90 8.87 -15.23
C VAL A 407 6.61 8.75 -14.43
N VAL A 408 6.65 9.11 -13.15
CA VAL A 408 5.51 9.06 -12.22
C VAL A 408 4.96 10.45 -11.93
N GLY A 409 3.90 10.54 -11.12
CA GLY A 409 3.27 11.79 -10.72
C GLY A 409 4.19 12.72 -9.92
N LYS A 410 3.93 14.03 -10.02
CA LYS A 410 4.54 15.05 -9.15
C LYS A 410 4.15 14.82 -7.69
N THR A 411 4.83 15.52 -6.79
CA THR A 411 4.57 15.42 -5.34
C THR A 411 3.17 15.89 -4.93
N ASP A 412 2.58 16.82 -5.67
CA ASP A 412 1.22 17.33 -5.50
C ASP A 412 0.16 16.58 -6.34
N LYS A 413 0.59 15.73 -7.28
CA LYS A 413 -0.23 14.88 -8.16
C LYS A 413 0.33 13.46 -8.15
N GLN A 414 0.30 12.82 -7.01
CA GLN A 414 0.98 11.54 -6.78
C GLN A 414 0.41 10.41 -7.62
N THR A 415 1.26 9.51 -8.08
CA THR A 415 0.81 8.20 -8.56
C THR A 415 0.32 7.40 -7.35
N PRO A 416 -0.93 6.89 -7.36
CA PRO A 416 -1.51 6.16 -6.25
C PRO A 416 -0.85 4.79 -6.06
N LEU A 417 -0.94 4.26 -4.84
CA LEU A 417 -0.59 2.87 -4.54
C LEU A 417 -1.83 2.01 -4.74
N LEU A 418 -1.77 1.02 -5.62
CA LEU A 418 -2.93 0.17 -5.90
C LEU A 418 -2.53 -1.19 -6.49
N THR A 419 -3.45 -2.12 -6.40
CA THR A 419 -3.45 -3.37 -7.17
C THR A 419 -4.66 -3.40 -8.08
N ALA A 420 -4.45 -3.60 -9.39
CA ALA A 420 -5.51 -3.68 -10.38
C ALA A 420 -5.17 -4.69 -11.48
N ALA A 421 -6.12 -5.03 -12.33
CA ALA A 421 -5.93 -5.95 -13.44
C ALA A 421 -5.84 -5.18 -14.77
N MET A 422 -4.73 -5.33 -15.50
CA MET A 422 -4.59 -4.84 -16.86
C MET A 422 -5.38 -5.72 -17.80
N LYS A 423 -6.29 -5.10 -18.57
CA LYS A 423 -7.28 -5.81 -19.39
C LYS A 423 -6.98 -5.73 -20.88
N TYR A 424 -6.40 -4.62 -21.34
CA TYR A 424 -6.15 -4.38 -22.76
C TYR A 424 -5.13 -3.28 -22.99
N ILE A 425 -4.61 -3.22 -24.21
CA ILE A 425 -3.76 -2.16 -24.71
C ILE A 425 -4.54 -1.39 -25.78
N THR A 426 -4.47 -0.06 -25.74
CA THR A 426 -4.99 0.81 -26.80
C THR A 426 -3.83 1.35 -27.62
N VAL A 427 -3.83 1.10 -28.91
CA VAL A 427 -2.93 1.73 -29.87
C VAL A 427 -3.64 2.94 -30.46
N ASN A 428 -2.93 4.06 -30.65
CA ASN A 428 -3.46 5.37 -31.05
C ASN A 428 -4.57 5.89 -30.13
N PRO A 429 -4.31 6.05 -28.83
CA PRO A 429 -5.34 6.47 -27.89
C PRO A 429 -5.77 7.92 -28.14
N THR A 430 -7.07 8.18 -28.03
CA THR A 430 -7.61 9.52 -27.79
C THR A 430 -7.35 9.88 -26.35
N TRP A 431 -6.83 11.06 -26.07
CA TRP A 431 -6.71 11.55 -24.70
C TRP A 431 -7.96 12.35 -24.32
N ASN A 432 -8.84 11.77 -23.55
CA ASN A 432 -9.90 12.50 -22.88
C ASN A 432 -9.31 13.16 -21.63
N VAL A 433 -9.30 14.49 -21.61
CA VAL A 433 -8.65 15.25 -20.53
C VAL A 433 -9.46 15.11 -19.24
N PRO A 434 -8.82 14.68 -18.15
CA PRO A 434 -9.50 14.56 -16.86
C PRO A 434 -10.14 15.89 -16.41
N PRO A 435 -11.34 15.89 -15.80
CA PRO A 435 -12.03 17.10 -15.36
C PRO A 435 -11.18 18.00 -14.44
N SER A 436 -10.31 17.43 -13.62
CA SER A 436 -9.41 18.21 -12.78
C SER A 436 -8.39 19.03 -13.57
N ILE A 437 -7.91 18.53 -14.71
CA ILE A 437 -7.01 19.27 -15.61
C ILE A 437 -7.82 20.29 -16.41
N VAL A 438 -9.01 19.90 -16.89
CA VAL A 438 -9.93 20.83 -17.58
C VAL A 438 -10.18 22.06 -16.72
N ASN A 439 -10.64 21.86 -15.48
CA ASN A 439 -11.06 22.95 -14.60
C ASN A 439 -9.89 23.78 -14.05
N ASN A 440 -8.77 23.14 -13.71
CA ASN A 440 -7.68 23.82 -13.02
C ASN A 440 -6.62 24.41 -13.96
N GLU A 441 -6.53 23.92 -15.21
CA GLU A 441 -5.47 24.29 -16.13
C GLU A 441 -6.02 24.84 -17.46
N TYR A 442 -6.92 24.12 -18.11
CA TYR A 442 -7.34 24.45 -19.48
C TYR A 442 -8.44 25.51 -19.56
N LEU A 443 -9.44 25.50 -18.70
CA LEU A 443 -10.43 26.57 -18.67
C LEU A 443 -9.84 27.92 -18.30
N PRO A 444 -8.93 28.05 -17.30
CA PRO A 444 -8.20 29.31 -17.07
C PRO A 444 -7.35 29.75 -18.25
N ALA A 445 -6.68 28.82 -18.94
CA ALA A 445 -5.90 29.14 -20.12
C ALA A 445 -6.77 29.61 -21.31
N LEU A 446 -7.91 28.94 -21.54
CA LEU A 446 -8.87 29.29 -22.58
C LEU A 446 -9.52 30.67 -22.36
N ALA A 447 -9.74 31.05 -21.08
CA ALA A 447 -10.24 32.37 -20.72
C ALA A 447 -9.25 33.49 -21.03
N GLN A 448 -7.93 33.19 -21.00
CA GLN A 448 -6.87 34.16 -21.34
C GLN A 448 -6.61 34.21 -22.87
N ASP A 449 -6.64 33.06 -23.54
CA ASP A 449 -6.40 32.93 -24.97
C ASP A 449 -7.33 31.87 -25.57
N PRO A 450 -8.43 32.28 -26.24
CA PRO A 450 -9.39 31.33 -26.85
C PRO A 450 -8.79 30.38 -27.87
N THR A 451 -7.60 30.65 -28.40
CA THR A 451 -6.95 29.83 -29.43
C THR A 451 -5.90 28.86 -28.85
N VAL A 452 -5.57 28.94 -27.57
CA VAL A 452 -4.47 28.18 -26.95
C VAL A 452 -4.67 26.68 -27.10
N LEU A 453 -5.87 26.17 -26.86
CA LEU A 453 -6.14 24.73 -26.90
C LEU A 453 -6.11 24.17 -28.32
N SER A 454 -6.64 24.91 -29.30
CA SER A 454 -6.58 24.50 -30.71
C SER A 454 -5.14 24.47 -31.23
N ARG A 455 -4.28 25.42 -30.82
CA ARG A 455 -2.83 25.38 -31.13
C ARG A 455 -2.13 24.18 -30.49
N MET A 456 -2.62 23.67 -29.36
CA MET A 456 -2.14 22.45 -28.72
C MET A 456 -2.72 21.17 -29.34
N GLY A 457 -3.55 21.28 -30.38
CA GLY A 457 -4.20 20.14 -31.01
C GLY A 457 -5.32 19.53 -30.15
N LEU A 458 -5.86 20.29 -29.20
CA LEU A 458 -6.99 19.89 -28.37
C LEU A 458 -8.31 20.32 -28.99
N LYS A 459 -9.34 19.47 -28.88
CA LYS A 459 -10.73 19.76 -29.25
C LYS A 459 -11.49 20.11 -28.00
N VAL A 460 -12.32 21.14 -28.08
CA VAL A 460 -13.22 21.59 -27.00
C VAL A 460 -14.64 21.36 -27.44
N GLU A 461 -15.41 20.64 -26.68
CA GLU A 461 -16.82 20.35 -26.91
C GLU A 461 -17.64 20.85 -25.72
N TYR A 462 -18.73 21.55 -26.00
CA TYR A 462 -19.64 22.07 -24.96
C TYR A 462 -20.92 21.26 -25.00
N GLU A 463 -21.29 20.68 -23.88
CA GLU A 463 -22.58 20.00 -23.73
C GLU A 463 -23.70 20.99 -23.44
N ARG A 464 -24.95 20.52 -23.57
CA ARG A 464 -26.16 21.36 -23.36
C ARG A 464 -26.29 21.81 -21.90
N ASP A 465 -25.74 21.08 -20.96
CA ASP A 465 -25.76 21.40 -19.53
C ASP A 465 -24.60 22.33 -19.10
N GLY A 466 -23.77 22.77 -20.04
CA GLY A 466 -22.62 23.64 -19.80
C GLY A 466 -21.32 22.87 -19.45
N THR A 467 -21.36 21.55 -19.43
CA THR A 467 -20.15 20.73 -19.23
C THR A 467 -19.19 20.90 -20.42
N VAL A 468 -17.91 21.07 -20.14
CA VAL A 468 -16.85 21.23 -21.15
C VAL A 468 -16.02 19.96 -21.21
N HIS A 469 -16.05 19.31 -22.38
CA HIS A 469 -15.19 18.20 -22.70
C HIS A 469 -14.01 18.66 -23.54
N ILE A 470 -12.82 18.25 -23.13
CA ILE A 470 -11.59 18.51 -23.87
C ILE A 470 -10.94 17.17 -24.22
N SER A 471 -10.64 16.99 -25.49
CA SER A 471 -9.98 15.77 -25.97
C SER A 471 -8.83 16.09 -26.92
N GLN A 472 -7.88 15.16 -27.03
CA GLN A 472 -6.81 15.22 -27.99
C GLN A 472 -6.87 13.96 -28.87
N PRO A 473 -7.03 14.11 -30.20
CA PRO A 473 -7.13 12.97 -31.10
C PRO A 473 -5.79 12.20 -31.17
N PRO A 474 -5.79 10.96 -31.69
CA PRO A 474 -4.59 10.20 -31.95
C PRO A 474 -3.58 10.97 -32.80
N GLY A 475 -2.31 10.88 -32.50
CA GLY A 475 -1.24 11.55 -33.23
C GLY A 475 0.09 11.59 -32.48
N ASP A 476 1.18 12.03 -33.16
CA ASP A 476 2.51 12.14 -32.55
C ASP A 476 2.58 13.20 -31.46
N GLY A 477 1.70 14.19 -31.50
CA GLY A 477 1.58 15.24 -30.51
C GLY A 477 0.65 14.90 -29.34
N ASN A 478 -0.01 13.73 -29.37
CA ASN A 478 -0.91 13.33 -28.29
C ASN A 478 -0.15 13.14 -26.98
N ALA A 479 -0.67 13.69 -25.88
CA ALA A 479 -0.02 13.61 -24.57
C ALA A 479 0.16 12.17 -24.06
N LEU A 480 -0.70 11.24 -24.51
CA LEU A 480 -0.60 9.80 -24.21
C LEU A 480 0.33 9.05 -25.17
N GLY A 481 0.92 9.74 -26.15
CA GLY A 481 1.71 9.11 -27.22
C GLY A 481 0.87 8.15 -28.06
N ARG A 482 1.46 7.01 -28.45
CA ARG A 482 0.87 6.06 -29.38
C ARG A 482 0.29 4.80 -28.73
N VAL A 483 0.58 4.55 -27.45
CA VAL A 483 0.15 3.33 -26.75
C VAL A 483 -0.28 3.63 -25.32
N ARG A 484 -1.43 3.08 -24.91
CA ARG A 484 -1.96 3.14 -23.55
C ARG A 484 -2.24 1.73 -23.05
N PHE A 485 -1.86 1.45 -21.79
CA PHE A 485 -2.04 0.18 -21.10
C PHE A 485 -3.11 0.36 -20.03
N ASN A 486 -4.22 -0.37 -20.14
CA ASN A 486 -5.44 -0.10 -19.41
C ASN A 486 -5.67 -1.11 -18.29
N PHE A 487 -5.64 -0.64 -17.04
CA PHE A 487 -6.00 -1.36 -15.83
C PHE A 487 -7.02 -0.51 -15.04
N PRO A 488 -8.32 -0.64 -15.33
CA PRO A 488 -9.37 0.18 -14.72
C PRO A 488 -9.28 0.20 -13.19
N ASN A 489 -9.30 1.39 -12.62
CA ASN A 489 -9.19 1.63 -11.18
C ASN A 489 -9.89 2.94 -10.80
N ARG A 490 -10.19 3.13 -9.51
CA ARG A 490 -10.91 4.32 -9.02
C ARG A 490 -10.17 5.65 -9.15
N PHE A 491 -8.85 5.62 -9.33
CA PHE A 491 -8.02 6.83 -9.51
C PHE A 491 -7.87 7.23 -10.97
N LEU A 492 -8.42 6.46 -11.90
CA LEU A 492 -8.34 6.69 -13.35
C LEU A 492 -6.90 6.82 -13.87
N VAL A 493 -5.93 6.16 -13.23
CA VAL A 493 -4.56 6.13 -13.68
C VAL A 493 -4.29 4.94 -14.60
N TYR A 494 -3.39 5.12 -15.53
CA TYR A 494 -2.96 4.11 -16.51
C TYR A 494 -1.47 4.31 -16.85
N GLN A 495 -0.89 3.36 -17.55
CA GLN A 495 0.45 3.49 -18.13
C GLN A 495 0.32 3.90 -19.61
N HIS A 496 1.19 4.76 -20.10
CA HIS A 496 1.09 5.26 -21.47
C HIS A 496 2.42 5.71 -22.05
N ASP A 497 2.43 5.90 -23.35
CA ASP A 497 3.51 6.52 -24.09
C ASP A 497 3.57 8.04 -23.84
N THR A 498 4.57 8.71 -24.40
CA THR A 498 4.72 10.17 -24.32
C THR A 498 5.59 10.66 -25.48
N PRO A 499 5.30 11.84 -26.06
CA PRO A 499 6.21 12.52 -26.97
C PRO A 499 7.48 13.05 -26.26
N ASP A 500 7.42 13.31 -24.93
CA ASP A 500 8.51 13.88 -24.14
C ASP A 500 9.52 12.82 -23.70
N LYS A 501 10.25 12.23 -24.63
CA LYS A 501 11.22 11.15 -24.34
C LYS A 501 12.44 11.60 -23.56
N ASN A 502 12.78 12.89 -23.57
CA ASN A 502 13.87 13.47 -22.80
C ASN A 502 13.69 13.32 -21.26
N LEU A 503 12.45 13.19 -20.79
CA LEU A 503 12.16 13.03 -19.35
C LEU A 503 12.78 11.75 -18.76
N PHE A 504 13.01 10.73 -19.57
CA PHE A 504 13.62 9.48 -19.11
C PHE A 504 15.12 9.57 -18.83
N SER A 505 15.79 10.65 -19.27
CA SER A 505 17.21 10.90 -18.99
C SER A 505 17.45 11.49 -17.61
N HIS A 506 16.42 11.99 -16.94
CA HIS A 506 16.53 12.58 -15.62
C HIS A 506 16.61 11.50 -14.52
N ASP A 507 17.36 11.78 -13.46
CA ASP A 507 17.46 10.91 -12.29
C ASP A 507 16.14 10.92 -11.50
N THR A 508 15.57 12.10 -11.22
CA THR A 508 14.24 12.25 -10.64
C THR A 508 13.21 12.33 -11.77
N ARG A 509 12.26 11.40 -11.80
CA ARG A 509 11.25 11.30 -12.86
C ARG A 509 9.82 11.40 -12.33
N ALA A 510 9.54 12.47 -11.59
CA ALA A 510 8.25 12.78 -10.98
C ALA A 510 7.63 14.02 -11.64
N TYR A 511 7.05 13.87 -12.84
CA TYR A 511 6.59 14.99 -13.68
C TYR A 511 5.14 14.89 -14.14
N SER A 512 4.48 13.73 -14.01
CA SER A 512 3.11 13.52 -14.52
C SER A 512 2.04 14.00 -13.51
N HIS A 513 0.78 13.88 -13.92
CA HIS A 513 -0.40 14.15 -13.08
C HIS A 513 -0.96 12.86 -12.43
N GLY A 514 -0.11 11.86 -12.21
CA GLY A 514 -0.48 10.59 -11.56
C GLY A 514 -0.33 9.37 -12.47
N CYS A 515 -0.63 9.47 -13.76
CA CYS A 515 -0.37 8.42 -14.75
C CYS A 515 1.12 8.16 -14.94
N MET A 516 1.48 6.98 -15.42
CA MET A 516 2.88 6.58 -15.59
C MET A 516 3.25 6.58 -17.07
N ARG A 517 4.24 7.42 -17.43
CA ARG A 517 4.82 7.41 -18.78
C ARG A 517 5.86 6.30 -18.88
N VAL A 518 5.82 5.51 -19.93
CA VAL A 518 6.71 4.36 -20.16
C VAL A 518 7.75 4.72 -21.20
N GLN A 519 9.03 4.34 -20.99
CA GLN A 519 10.13 4.72 -21.87
C GLN A 519 10.02 4.06 -23.25
N ASP A 520 9.73 2.75 -23.30
CA ASP A 520 9.62 1.97 -24.53
C ASP A 520 8.28 1.21 -24.59
N PRO A 521 7.18 1.92 -24.90
CA PRO A 521 5.86 1.32 -24.92
C PRO A 521 5.65 0.25 -26.00
N PRO A 522 6.20 0.33 -27.25
CA PRO A 522 6.04 -0.76 -28.19
C PRO A 522 6.68 -2.06 -27.72
N LYS A 523 7.86 -1.98 -27.10
CA LYS A 523 8.54 -3.17 -26.54
C LYS A 523 7.80 -3.71 -25.34
N TYR A 524 7.27 -2.84 -24.49
CA TYR A 524 6.42 -3.24 -23.38
C TYR A 524 5.15 -3.97 -23.85
N ALA A 525 4.47 -3.45 -24.89
CA ALA A 525 3.33 -4.10 -25.50
C ALA A 525 3.69 -5.49 -26.07
N GLU A 526 4.80 -5.61 -26.79
CA GLU A 526 5.35 -6.88 -27.28
C GLU A 526 5.51 -7.89 -26.15
N VAL A 527 6.17 -7.48 -25.07
CA VAL A 527 6.43 -8.35 -23.91
C VAL A 527 5.13 -8.85 -23.29
N LEU A 528 4.18 -7.96 -23.01
CA LEU A 528 2.90 -8.34 -22.42
C LEU A 528 2.08 -9.26 -23.32
N LEU A 529 1.98 -8.91 -24.61
CA LEU A 529 1.19 -9.69 -25.57
C LEU A 529 1.76 -11.08 -25.78
N ASN A 530 3.08 -11.24 -25.86
CA ASN A 530 3.70 -12.56 -26.00
C ASN A 530 3.56 -13.43 -24.72
N LEU A 531 3.36 -12.80 -23.55
CA LEU A 531 3.07 -13.55 -22.33
C LEU A 531 1.63 -14.08 -22.27
N VAL A 532 0.65 -13.33 -22.82
CA VAL A 532 -0.79 -13.71 -22.75
C VAL A 532 -1.32 -14.25 -24.08
N ARG A 533 -0.60 -14.07 -25.20
CA ARG A 533 -0.92 -14.53 -26.56
C ARG A 533 0.31 -15.12 -27.25
N PRO A 534 0.95 -16.16 -26.68
CA PRO A 534 2.27 -16.63 -27.12
C PRO A 534 2.32 -17.12 -28.57
N THR A 535 1.19 -17.52 -29.14
CA THR A 535 1.10 -18.03 -30.52
C THR A 535 1.02 -16.95 -31.59
N GLU A 536 0.78 -15.68 -31.19
CA GLU A 536 0.55 -14.58 -32.14
C GLU A 536 1.83 -13.86 -32.59
N ASN A 537 2.98 -14.16 -31.97
CA ASN A 537 4.29 -13.60 -32.30
C ASN A 537 4.29 -12.06 -32.45
N TRP A 538 3.89 -11.37 -31.40
CA TRP A 538 3.88 -9.92 -31.36
C TRP A 538 5.29 -9.34 -31.33
N THR A 539 5.54 -8.27 -32.13
CA THR A 539 6.79 -7.52 -32.13
C THR A 539 6.53 -6.03 -31.95
N ALA A 540 7.51 -5.29 -31.45
CA ALA A 540 7.43 -3.84 -31.33
C ALA A 540 7.17 -3.18 -32.70
N GLU A 541 7.74 -3.72 -33.79
CA GLU A 541 7.53 -3.26 -35.15
C GLU A 541 6.09 -3.50 -35.62
N ARG A 542 5.48 -4.64 -35.27
CA ARG A 542 4.06 -4.90 -35.54
C ARG A 542 3.16 -3.88 -34.84
N ILE A 543 3.45 -3.53 -33.58
CA ILE A 543 2.74 -2.47 -32.86
C ILE A 543 2.91 -1.10 -33.56
N LYS A 544 4.13 -0.74 -33.94
CA LYS A 544 4.40 0.51 -34.66
C LYS A 544 3.70 0.60 -36.01
N LYS A 545 3.55 -0.52 -36.73
CA LYS A 545 2.79 -0.58 -38.00
C LYS A 545 1.29 -0.29 -37.83
N MET A 546 0.76 -0.41 -36.62
CA MET A 546 -0.62 -0.06 -36.29
C MET A 546 -0.81 1.44 -36.02
N TYR A 547 0.25 2.24 -35.98
CA TYR A 547 0.16 3.67 -35.74
C TYR A 547 -0.61 4.37 -36.88
N GLY A 548 -1.63 5.14 -36.50
CA GLY A 548 -2.54 5.80 -37.43
C GLY A 548 -3.42 6.82 -36.69
N SER A 549 -4.60 7.08 -37.25
CA SER A 549 -5.57 8.05 -36.75
C SER A 549 -6.74 7.43 -36.00
N SER A 550 -6.82 6.09 -35.93
CA SER A 550 -7.94 5.39 -35.28
C SER A 550 -7.46 4.59 -34.08
N GLU A 551 -8.23 4.63 -33.01
CA GLU A 551 -7.99 3.78 -31.82
C GLU A 551 -8.16 2.29 -32.16
N VAL A 552 -7.26 1.48 -31.65
CA VAL A 552 -7.33 0.02 -31.75
C VAL A 552 -7.08 -0.60 -30.39
N ASP A 553 -8.07 -1.31 -29.85
CA ASP A 553 -7.95 -2.02 -28.58
C ASP A 553 -7.53 -3.48 -28.82
N ILE A 554 -6.49 -3.91 -28.12
CA ILE A 554 -6.00 -5.29 -28.11
C ILE A 554 -6.31 -5.89 -26.73
N GLN A 555 -7.38 -6.68 -26.67
CA GLN A 555 -7.86 -7.29 -25.41
C GLN A 555 -6.91 -8.41 -24.95
N PHE A 556 -6.72 -8.55 -23.63
CA PHE A 556 -5.99 -9.65 -23.05
C PHE A 556 -6.92 -10.83 -22.75
N PRO A 557 -6.64 -12.04 -23.22
CA PRO A 557 -7.44 -13.22 -22.88
C PRO A 557 -7.34 -13.59 -21.39
N THR A 558 -6.19 -13.29 -20.78
CA THR A 558 -5.94 -13.39 -19.34
C THR A 558 -5.44 -12.06 -18.85
N HIS A 559 -6.13 -11.50 -17.85
CA HIS A 559 -5.76 -10.21 -17.29
C HIS A 559 -4.44 -10.31 -16.52
N ILE A 560 -3.62 -9.27 -16.59
CA ILE A 560 -2.32 -9.21 -15.92
C ILE A 560 -2.45 -8.33 -14.66
N PRO A 561 -2.17 -8.87 -13.45
CA PRO A 561 -2.08 -8.03 -12.24
C PRO A 561 -1.04 -6.92 -12.40
N VAL A 562 -1.40 -5.72 -11.95
CA VAL A 562 -0.52 -4.55 -11.90
C VAL A 562 -0.49 -4.07 -10.45
N HIS A 563 0.71 -3.99 -9.89
CA HIS A 563 0.95 -3.55 -8.52
C HIS A 563 1.77 -2.25 -8.55
N LEU A 564 1.16 -1.14 -8.15
CA LEU A 564 1.85 0.14 -7.99
C LEU A 564 2.31 0.23 -6.54
N THR A 565 3.61 0.00 -6.32
CA THR A 565 4.22 -0.15 -5.00
C THR A 565 5.06 1.08 -4.63
N TYR A 566 5.40 1.19 -3.36
CA TYR A 566 6.25 2.27 -2.86
C TYR A 566 7.29 1.70 -1.88
N GLN A 567 8.34 1.11 -2.43
CA GLN A 567 9.41 0.49 -1.66
C GLN A 567 10.68 1.35 -1.74
N THR A 568 10.93 2.09 -0.66
CA THR A 568 12.11 2.95 -0.52
C THR A 568 13.32 2.19 -0.01
N ALA A 569 13.13 1.10 0.74
CA ALA A 569 14.19 0.22 1.20
C ALA A 569 14.21 -1.11 0.43
N SER A 570 15.38 -1.50 -0.03
CA SER A 570 15.67 -2.81 -0.64
C SER A 570 16.98 -3.36 -0.09
N VAL A 571 17.19 -4.67 -0.23
CA VAL A 571 18.47 -5.31 0.10
C VAL A 571 19.13 -5.73 -1.20
N GLU A 572 20.26 -5.10 -1.51
CA GLU A 572 21.06 -5.31 -2.70
C GLU A 572 22.49 -5.70 -2.28
N SER A 573 22.99 -6.81 -2.79
CA SER A 573 24.33 -7.33 -2.44
C SER A 573 24.60 -7.39 -0.92
N GLY A 574 23.57 -7.77 -0.12
CA GLY A 574 23.69 -7.88 1.34
C GLY A 574 23.73 -6.55 2.10
N LYS A 575 23.45 -5.43 1.45
CA LYS A 575 23.37 -4.09 2.08
C LYS A 575 21.99 -3.49 1.89
N VAL A 576 21.51 -2.70 2.86
CA VAL A 576 20.29 -1.90 2.71
C VAL A 576 20.58 -0.73 1.78
N THR A 577 19.78 -0.62 0.73
CA THR A 577 19.72 0.56 -0.12
C THR A 577 18.44 1.33 0.23
N ILE A 578 18.56 2.60 0.62
CA ILE A 578 17.42 3.48 0.92
C ILE A 578 17.33 4.53 -0.18
N ARG A 579 16.18 4.58 -0.84
CA ARG A 579 15.83 5.56 -1.86
C ARG A 579 15.10 6.74 -1.24
N LYS A 580 15.09 7.86 -1.95
CA LYS A 580 14.38 9.06 -1.52
C LYS A 580 12.88 8.81 -1.35
N ASP A 581 12.32 9.26 -0.24
CA ASP A 581 10.88 9.25 0.05
C ASP A 581 10.19 10.43 -0.65
N ILE A 582 10.02 10.32 -1.98
CA ILE A 582 9.55 11.41 -2.84
C ILE A 582 8.14 11.90 -2.53
N TYR A 583 7.29 11.02 -1.96
CA TYR A 583 5.91 11.34 -1.59
C TYR A 583 5.67 11.40 -0.08
N GLY A 584 6.69 11.15 0.74
CA GLY A 584 6.57 11.18 2.20
C GLY A 584 5.85 9.98 2.81
N TYR A 585 5.76 8.85 2.10
CA TYR A 585 5.10 7.65 2.62
C TYR A 585 5.87 6.99 3.76
N ASP A 586 7.22 7.04 3.79
CA ASP A 586 7.98 6.54 4.93
C ASP A 586 7.63 7.32 6.19
N ALA A 587 7.69 8.65 6.11
CA ALA A 587 7.38 9.51 7.25
C ALA A 587 5.96 9.27 7.78
N ARG A 588 4.97 9.15 6.89
CA ARG A 588 3.56 8.90 7.25
C ARG A 588 3.36 7.49 7.84
N THR A 589 4.00 6.47 7.26
CA THR A 589 3.91 5.09 7.77
C THR A 589 4.57 5.00 9.15
N ILE A 590 5.75 5.60 9.33
CA ILE A 590 6.45 5.64 10.63
C ILE A 590 5.59 6.38 11.68
N ALA A 591 4.98 7.50 11.31
CA ALA A 591 4.09 8.24 12.19
C ALA A 591 2.86 7.42 12.58
N ALA A 592 2.24 6.71 11.62
CA ALA A 592 1.11 5.82 11.89
C ALA A 592 1.49 4.68 12.84
N ILE A 593 2.67 4.07 12.68
CA ILE A 593 3.22 3.06 13.56
C ILE A 593 3.40 3.60 14.99
N LYS A 594 4.00 4.79 15.12
CA LYS A 594 4.27 5.42 16.42
C LYS A 594 3.00 5.95 17.10
N SER A 595 2.03 6.42 16.33
CA SER A 595 0.74 6.88 16.88
C SER A 595 -0.12 5.73 17.41
N GLU A 596 -0.03 4.54 16.81
CA GLU A 596 -0.69 3.33 17.33
C GLU A 596 -0.16 2.97 18.71
N ARG A 597 1.16 3.00 18.91
CA ARG A 597 1.80 2.80 20.23
C ARG A 597 1.30 3.82 21.24
N GLY A 598 1.31 5.10 20.90
CA GLY A 598 0.85 6.18 21.77
C GLY A 598 -0.60 6.01 22.20
N MET A 599 -1.49 5.56 21.32
CA MET A 599 -2.89 5.30 21.63
C MET A 599 -3.07 4.09 22.58
N ILE A 600 -2.26 3.04 22.41
CA ILE A 600 -2.28 1.87 23.29
C ILE A 600 -1.77 2.25 24.69
N GLU A 601 -0.71 3.04 24.77
CA GLU A 601 -0.18 3.53 26.05
C GLU A 601 -1.16 4.44 26.78
N VAL A 602 -1.82 5.37 26.08
CA VAL A 602 -2.84 6.26 26.65
C VAL A 602 -4.04 5.43 27.14
N ALA A 603 -4.53 4.49 26.34
CA ALA A 603 -5.63 3.60 26.73
C ALA A 603 -5.25 2.70 27.92
N ALA A 604 -3.97 2.32 28.06
CA ALA A 604 -3.48 1.57 29.21
C ALA A 604 -3.40 2.43 30.47
N GLN A 605 -2.93 3.68 30.34
CA GLN A 605 -2.88 4.64 31.45
C GLN A 605 -4.26 5.06 31.92
N GLU A 606 -5.21 5.24 31.01
CA GLU A 606 -6.61 5.55 31.36
C GLU A 606 -7.27 4.39 32.13
N ARG A 607 -7.07 3.13 31.71
CA ARG A 607 -7.57 1.95 32.45
C ARG A 607 -6.89 1.78 33.80
N GLN A 608 -5.58 2.10 33.91
CA GLN A 608 -4.91 2.09 35.22
C GLN A 608 -5.44 3.19 36.13
N ARG A 609 -5.78 4.37 35.61
CA ARG A 609 -6.42 5.46 36.37
C ARG A 609 -7.84 5.11 36.78
N GLU A 610 -8.62 4.46 35.93
CA GLU A 610 -9.96 3.95 36.26
C GLU A 610 -9.92 2.86 37.34
N ASN A 611 -8.92 1.96 37.30
CA ASN A 611 -8.75 0.90 38.29
C ASN A 611 -8.13 1.37 39.61
N SER A 612 -7.41 2.49 39.61
CA SER A 612 -6.81 3.07 40.83
C SER A 612 -7.65 4.17 41.48
N GLY A 613 -8.77 4.58 40.88
CA GLY A 613 -9.62 5.70 41.29
C GLY A 613 -10.99 5.29 41.79
N GLY A 614 -11.07 4.32 42.72
CA GLY A 614 -12.24 4.13 43.57
C GLY A 614 -12.24 5.09 44.75
N GLY A 615 -12.44 6.40 44.52
CA GLY A 615 -12.56 7.40 45.60
C GLY A 615 -12.88 8.78 45.02
N GLY A 616 -14.09 9.27 45.32
CA GLY A 616 -14.73 10.42 44.70
C GLY A 616 -13.91 11.70 44.58
N GLY A 617 -14.10 12.36 43.46
CA GLY A 617 -13.62 13.71 43.23
C GLY A 617 -14.04 14.21 41.86
N ASN A 618 -15.04 15.08 41.84
CA ASN A 618 -15.53 15.81 40.68
C ASN A 618 -14.40 16.61 40.03
N VAL A 619 -13.83 16.15 38.90
CA VAL A 619 -12.90 16.93 38.11
C VAL A 619 -13.61 17.37 36.82
N LYS A 620 -13.82 18.69 36.72
CA LYS A 620 -14.33 19.37 35.51
C LYS A 620 -13.49 18.98 34.30
N ARG A 621 -14.16 18.43 33.29
CA ARG A 621 -13.59 18.19 31.97
C ARG A 621 -13.01 19.50 31.40
N ALA A 622 -11.69 19.60 31.32
CA ALA A 622 -11.04 20.62 30.52
C ALA A 622 -11.25 20.24 29.03
N ARG A 623 -11.93 21.12 28.33
CA ARG A 623 -12.16 21.04 26.89
C ARG A 623 -10.81 21.28 26.20
N VAL A 624 -10.18 20.23 25.69
CA VAL A 624 -9.00 20.36 24.84
C VAL A 624 -9.48 20.96 23.52
N GLN A 625 -9.07 22.22 23.26
CA GLN A 625 -9.21 22.84 21.95
C GLN A 625 -8.28 22.15 20.97
N PRO A 626 -8.72 21.87 19.72
CA PRO A 626 -7.82 21.39 18.69
C PRO A 626 -6.75 22.47 18.38
N PRO A 627 -5.52 22.06 18.02
CA PRO A 627 -4.47 23.02 17.70
C PRO A 627 -4.91 23.90 16.53
N GLN A 628 -4.86 25.22 16.74
CA GLN A 628 -5.09 26.21 15.71
C GLN A 628 -4.01 26.04 14.64
N GLN A 629 -4.45 25.73 13.43
CA GLN A 629 -3.60 25.79 12.25
C GLN A 629 -3.21 27.24 12.01
N GLN A 630 -1.91 27.53 12.13
CA GLN A 630 -1.36 28.79 11.63
C GLN A 630 -1.51 28.81 10.10
N PRO A 631 -1.94 29.92 9.50
CA PRO A 631 -2.01 30.05 8.06
C PRO A 631 -0.60 29.93 7.45
N PRO A 632 -0.45 29.27 6.29
CA PRO A 632 0.83 29.16 5.62
C PRO A 632 1.33 30.54 5.21
N GLN A 633 2.55 30.85 5.59
CA GLN A 633 3.28 32.02 5.11
C GLN A 633 3.46 31.91 3.59
N PRO A 634 3.27 32.98 2.82
CA PRO A 634 3.48 32.94 1.37
C PRO A 634 4.98 32.81 1.08
N THR A 635 5.43 31.65 0.64
CA THR A 635 6.73 31.48 0.01
C THR A 635 6.67 32.11 -1.38
N SER A 636 7.34 33.24 -1.56
CA SER A 636 7.48 33.89 -2.85
C SER A 636 8.26 33.00 -3.81
N VAL A 637 7.64 32.61 -4.91
CA VAL A 637 8.20 31.79 -6.00
C VAL A 637 9.03 32.65 -6.98
N PHE A 638 9.44 33.85 -6.58
CA PHE A 638 10.27 34.74 -7.41
C PHE A 638 11.75 34.63 -7.04
N GLY A 639 12.39 33.53 -7.45
CA GLY A 639 13.81 33.34 -7.18
C GLY A 639 14.61 32.59 -8.24
N TRP A 640 14.04 32.27 -9.42
CA TRP A 640 14.81 31.45 -10.39
C TRP A 640 14.77 31.91 -11.85
N PHE A 641 14.62 33.18 -12.13
CA PHE A 641 14.96 33.69 -13.46
C PHE A 641 15.49 35.10 -13.33
N GLY A 642 16.80 35.31 -13.56
CA GLY A 642 17.34 36.63 -13.75
C GLY A 642 18.80 36.80 -13.39
N SER A 643 19.71 36.22 -14.15
CA SER A 643 21.06 36.75 -14.29
C SER A 643 21.36 36.85 -15.79
N ARG A 644 21.08 38.01 -16.34
CA ARG A 644 21.80 38.53 -17.51
C ARG A 644 22.16 39.96 -17.26
N ASN A 645 23.49 40.19 -17.30
CA ASN A 645 24.21 41.43 -17.32
C ASN A 645 23.49 42.57 -18.04
N THR A 646 23.38 43.70 -17.34
CA THR A 646 23.50 45.03 -17.96
C THR A 646 24.23 45.94 -17.02
N ALA A 647 25.22 46.64 -17.57
CA ALA A 647 26.11 47.58 -16.92
C ALA A 647 25.37 48.82 -16.41
N PRO A 648 25.96 49.60 -15.48
CA PRO A 648 25.28 50.69 -14.81
C PRO A 648 25.27 51.97 -15.62
N ASN A 649 24.16 52.68 -15.58
CA ASN A 649 24.06 54.07 -16.02
C ASN A 649 24.01 55.01 -14.79
N PRO A 650 24.88 56.01 -14.70
CA PRO A 650 24.96 56.92 -13.56
C PRO A 650 24.11 58.16 -13.79
N GLN A 651 23.16 58.47 -12.94
CA GLN A 651 22.68 59.81 -12.64
C GLN A 651 21.59 59.79 -11.55
N ASN A 652 21.91 60.14 -10.34
CA ASN A 652 21.41 61.27 -9.58
C ASN A 652 21.83 61.14 -8.12
N ALA A 653 22.81 61.96 -7.81
CA ALA A 653 23.09 62.41 -6.45
C ALA A 653 22.01 63.41 -6.01
N GLN A 654 21.53 63.29 -4.79
CA GLN A 654 21.31 64.36 -3.84
C GLN A 654 20.32 63.95 -2.76
N ASN A 655 20.78 63.85 -1.57
CA ASN A 655 20.40 64.52 -0.31
C ASN A 655 20.63 63.62 0.90
N VAL A 656 21.69 63.97 1.59
CA VAL A 656 21.91 63.66 3.01
C VAL A 656 21.30 64.83 3.83
N PRO A 657 20.80 64.62 5.04
CA PRO A 657 21.42 65.23 6.17
C PRO A 657 21.75 64.35 7.37
N ASN A 658 22.88 64.52 7.78
CA ASN A 658 23.70 64.41 8.96
C ASN A 658 23.01 64.74 10.31
N SER A 659 23.29 63.92 11.36
CA SER A 659 23.50 64.32 12.76
C SER A 659 23.99 63.10 13.56
N GLN A 660 25.28 63.07 13.84
CA GLN A 660 25.97 63.43 15.10
C GLN A 660 25.70 62.47 16.28
N GLN A 661 26.75 61.73 16.61
CA GLN A 661 27.56 61.74 17.84
C GLN A 661 26.92 61.35 19.17
N ARG A 662 27.53 60.38 19.82
CA ARG A 662 28.29 60.34 21.10
C ARG A 662 28.53 58.90 21.53
N ARG A 663 29.72 58.47 21.60
CA ARG A 663 30.80 58.34 22.60
C ARG A 663 30.40 57.77 23.98
N VAL A 664 31.21 56.76 24.38
CA VAL A 664 31.83 56.50 25.72
C VAL A 664 30.98 55.59 26.62
N ARG A 665 31.37 54.38 26.91
CA ARG A 665 32.47 53.72 27.65
C ARG A 665 32.47 52.26 27.45
#